data_4c09b5d68212b78b022830c754fb050f
#
_entry.id   4c09b5d68212b78b022830c754fb050f
#
_cell.length_a   1.000
_cell.length_b   1.000
_cell.length_c   1.000
_cell.angle_alpha   90.00
_cell.angle_beta   90.00
_cell.angle_gamma   90.00
#
_symmetry.space_group_name_H-M   'P 1'
#
loop_
_entity.id
_entity.type
_entity.pdbx_description
1 polymer ?
#
loop_
_entity_poly.entity_id
_entity_poly.type
_entity_poly.pdbx_seq_one_letter_code
_entity_poly.pdbx_strand_id
1 'polypeptide(L)'
;GAIPMLDGVTGYLEIEYDGETQSASGFAEIDTPSLQMNLPNIYTRDWSYDYVNGRIDFLSLFNAGLDLRLSSNTVVAESESTKGRVQFSSHLVRPLEGVPESTIELLIGVEQMSADDRYYYLPDGPRIESGLKTTMSWVGGAALGGTFFDSGAIFRGSTLPGADPATKTFQSFYRLRDGTIRYADGWPVIEEVEAFVATADNLIDVVVTAGQSHGLQLSGAKGSVRPDIDEDGELRNKLVVEGGAAGLTQQAIDFLIASPLPEGLTTTVSNWRAEGDAEVAIDVEMLLGAGTGVDVRTELSIDENKLALLDYGLNVSGLSGRVVFDTRTGLDSDALRGEIFDSPLAMQLGSVQADRVIETITLAANGSVAPEQLTDLALTSPLVDAMLQQAEGVLEYQGLLSIEQGSESLYPTTLTVQSTLEGVAIVGPDPLTKEATDAIDFDLSLGFGESGQWHRGKVGKRLAFDLSFNDETLTQGLVFLGESPTQLSVLKQNPYDGLVVLGSLPAADFEQWEGFVAKFSENLQTLAAQQGEADDSSYGVEAFASNLGFVDIAVDEFGLLGQSFANQSLRVRPNIESKNWLVDLAGPELEGHVEVPFAEGEMLVALQKLRVAGDESSTIGPQREVGNATDAAPIDSLAELDPRLFPAMRFSAREIVIGDSPYGSWRFRLQPDATGAGFSALAFDFRGLQLEAQQLAVERIDNWTEPDAANADSLPQPVLAPSFYWHFDGENHRSEFSGRLHVADLGEVLRANGYAPSLESNAGDFDSQLEWPGTPAFFDAEYLSGEIKIDIKEGRFLQGSGGAGALKLISILNFDAIMRRLRFSDDLLRSGLAFEQIDGHLLLDEGLVQIQDRLVISGPSSLYQITGDVDLVAETIIGEMYVTLPVSDNIPWLGLLTANIPIAVGAYLFDRIFGDQVDSLTSAAYTLDGPWEGLEPQFKQAFGSPAVPEASAPIRNP
;
A
#
# COMPACT_ATOMS: atom_id res chain seq x y z
N GLY A 1 43.72 45.55 58.87
CA GLY A 1 44.04 45.23 57.46
C GLY A 1 45.04 44.14 57.42
N ALA A 2 44.81 43.20 56.54
CA ALA A 2 45.78 42.11 56.34
C ALA A 2 47.09 42.68 55.79
N ILE A 3 48.13 42.46 56.52
CA ILE A 3 49.52 42.90 56.16
C ILE A 3 50.09 41.82 55.25
N PRO A 4 50.81 42.17 54.15
CA PRO A 4 51.58 41.20 53.38
C PRO A 4 52.54 40.45 54.29
N MET A 5 52.62 39.13 54.16
CA MET A 5 53.51 38.25 54.90
C MET A 5 54.53 37.62 53.97
N LEU A 6 55.78 37.64 54.40
CA LEU A 6 56.89 36.93 53.76
C LEU A 6 57.46 35.95 54.79
N ASP A 7 57.64 34.72 54.43
CA ASP A 7 58.24 33.68 55.26
C ASP A 7 59.37 32.97 54.46
N GLY A 8 60.39 32.58 55.14
CA GLY A 8 61.61 31.94 54.55
C GLY A 8 62.59 32.87 53.92
N VAL A 9 62.51 34.20 54.15
CA VAL A 9 63.48 35.18 53.59
C VAL A 9 64.84 35.03 54.20
N THR A 10 65.83 34.81 53.34
CA THR A 10 67.25 34.85 53.63
C THR A 10 67.85 35.95 52.82
N GLY A 11 68.73 36.82 53.45
CA GLY A 11 69.39 37.89 52.76
C GLY A 11 70.23 38.81 53.65
N TYR A 12 70.57 39.91 53.09
CA TYR A 12 71.35 40.94 53.76
C TYR A 12 70.52 42.24 53.78
N LEU A 13 70.51 42.91 54.95
CA LEU A 13 69.80 44.16 55.15
C LEU A 13 70.83 45.20 55.61
N GLU A 14 70.93 46.33 54.93
CA GLU A 14 71.65 47.52 55.37
C GLU A 14 70.75 48.69 55.58
N ILE A 15 70.87 49.38 56.71
CA ILE A 15 70.03 50.51 57.05
C ILE A 15 70.94 51.62 57.51
N GLU A 16 70.85 52.79 56.95
CA GLU A 16 71.45 54.01 57.39
C GLU A 16 70.34 54.98 57.83
N TYR A 17 70.52 55.58 59.04
CA TYR A 17 69.60 56.58 59.62
C TYR A 17 70.34 57.89 59.77
N ASP A 18 69.81 59.02 59.29
CA ASP A 18 70.24 60.36 59.45
C ASP A 18 69.30 61.16 60.38
N GLY A 19 69.77 61.52 61.51
CA GLY A 19 69.01 62.21 62.53
C GLY A 19 68.76 63.71 62.22
N GLU A 20 69.57 64.31 61.30
CA GLU A 20 69.37 65.69 60.95
C GLU A 20 68.26 65.87 59.97
N THR A 21 68.19 65.00 59.01
CA THR A 21 67.15 64.96 57.95
C THR A 21 65.93 64.20 58.39
N GLN A 22 65.98 63.44 59.50
CA GLN A 22 65.00 62.53 59.97
C GLN A 22 64.64 61.51 58.78
N SER A 23 65.65 60.93 58.25
CA SER A 23 65.51 59.96 57.11
C SER A 23 66.18 58.62 57.44
N ALA A 24 65.59 57.53 56.92
CA ALA A 24 66.23 56.25 56.86
C ALA A 24 66.32 55.81 55.42
N SER A 25 67.47 55.33 54.99
CA SER A 25 67.67 54.71 53.65
C SER A 25 68.47 53.42 53.79
N GLY A 26 68.41 52.61 52.81
CA GLY A 26 69.04 51.36 52.77
C GLY A 26 68.59 50.39 51.67
N PHE A 27 68.99 49.19 51.77
CA PHE A 27 68.59 48.16 50.83
C PHE A 27 68.54 46.81 51.54
N ALA A 28 67.71 45.96 50.99
CA ALA A 28 67.59 44.50 51.30
C ALA A 28 68.02 43.70 50.10
N GLU A 29 69.09 42.92 50.21
CA GLU A 29 69.43 41.88 49.21
C GLU A 29 68.82 40.59 49.65
N ILE A 30 67.96 39.99 48.76
CA ILE A 30 67.29 38.73 48.95
C ILE A 30 68.02 37.70 48.13
N ASP A 31 68.36 36.58 48.74
CA ASP A 31 68.88 35.36 48.07
C ASP A 31 68.46 34.17 48.90
N THR A 32 67.29 33.65 48.55
CA THR A 32 66.63 32.63 49.35
C THR A 32 66.28 31.38 48.56
N PRO A 33 66.55 30.19 49.09
CA PRO A 33 66.26 28.94 48.44
C PRO A 33 64.75 28.59 48.63
N SER A 34 64.00 29.30 49.39
CA SER A 34 62.53 29.07 49.55
C SER A 34 61.85 30.34 50.06
N LEU A 35 60.80 30.78 49.44
CA LEU A 35 59.98 31.91 49.82
C LEU A 35 58.51 31.61 49.81
N GLN A 36 57.81 31.88 50.91
CA GLN A 36 56.34 31.97 50.91
C GLN A 36 55.90 33.41 51.03
N MET A 37 54.93 33.79 50.17
CA MET A 37 54.43 35.17 50.17
C MET A 37 52.89 35.16 50.23
N ASN A 38 52.30 35.93 51.13
CA ASN A 38 50.87 36.13 51.24
C ASN A 38 50.49 37.58 51.00
N LEU A 39 49.58 37.81 50.03
CA LEU A 39 49.07 39.17 49.72
C LEU A 39 47.53 39.15 49.91
N PRO A 40 46.98 39.01 51.13
CA PRO A 40 45.63 38.58 51.43
C PRO A 40 44.52 39.57 50.95
N ASN A 41 44.91 40.85 50.65
CA ASN A 41 43.97 41.85 50.10
C ASN A 41 43.70 41.64 48.58
N ILE A 42 44.65 41.01 47.87
CA ILE A 42 44.65 40.87 46.39
C ILE A 42 44.45 39.43 46.01
N TYR A 43 45.06 38.50 46.70
CA TYR A 43 45.04 37.05 46.43
C TYR A 43 44.59 36.29 47.65
N THR A 44 43.78 35.28 47.52
CA THR A 44 43.33 34.40 48.58
C THR A 44 44.26 33.23 48.85
N ARG A 45 45.25 32.99 47.96
CA ARG A 45 46.22 31.93 48.03
C ARG A 45 47.62 32.43 48.26
N ASP A 46 48.45 31.65 48.99
CA ASP A 46 49.82 31.91 49.20
C ASP A 46 50.67 31.53 47.99
N TRP A 47 51.66 32.39 47.70
CA TRP A 47 52.64 32.10 46.66
C TRP A 47 53.84 31.42 47.30
N SER A 48 54.37 30.40 46.61
CA SER A 48 55.53 29.63 47.04
C SER A 48 56.56 29.54 45.93
N TYR A 49 57.81 29.89 46.22
CA TYR A 49 58.91 29.84 45.26
C TYR A 49 60.06 29.03 45.86
N ASP A 50 60.72 28.24 45.02
CA ASP A 50 61.90 27.45 45.36
C ASP A 50 63.20 28.27 45.40
N TYR A 51 63.16 29.35 44.66
CA TYR A 51 64.32 30.31 44.63
C TYR A 51 63.81 31.73 44.37
N VAL A 52 64.33 32.69 45.18
CA VAL A 52 64.12 34.13 44.95
C VAL A 52 65.41 34.90 45.15
N ASN A 53 65.77 35.77 44.17
CA ASN A 53 66.94 36.65 44.25
C ASN A 53 66.56 38.06 43.77
N GLY A 54 67.08 39.06 44.51
CA GLY A 54 66.85 40.48 44.11
C GLY A 54 67.28 41.43 45.18
N ARG A 55 67.17 42.72 44.85
CA ARG A 55 67.55 43.82 45.80
C ARG A 55 66.35 44.85 45.82
N ILE A 56 65.97 45.27 47.02
CA ILE A 56 65.03 46.30 47.28
C ILE A 56 65.71 47.46 47.99
N ASP A 57 65.76 48.64 47.39
CA ASP A 57 66.18 49.87 47.92
C ASP A 57 65.02 50.62 48.58
N PHE A 58 65.29 51.26 49.72
CA PHE A 58 64.26 52.07 50.39
C PHE A 58 64.81 53.43 50.86
N LEU A 59 63.90 54.44 50.85
CA LEU A 59 64.09 55.70 51.45
C LEU A 59 62.84 56.11 52.22
N SER A 60 62.99 56.42 53.49
CA SER A 60 61.89 56.87 54.37
C SER A 60 62.20 58.22 54.97
N LEU A 61 61.31 59.17 54.84
CA LEU A 61 61.39 60.48 55.46
C LEU A 61 60.29 60.55 56.55
N PHE A 62 60.68 61.13 57.77
CA PHE A 62 59.80 61.16 58.92
C PHE A 62 59.45 62.57 59.40
N ASN A 63 59.98 63.60 58.72
CA ASN A 63 59.95 65.02 59.19
C ASN A 63 58.53 65.67 59.13
N ALA A 64 57.67 65.22 58.16
CA ALA A 64 56.28 65.71 57.95
C ALA A 64 55.24 64.59 57.95
N GLY A 65 55.55 63.47 58.56
CA GLY A 65 54.81 62.26 58.57
C GLY A 65 55.70 61.15 57.96
N LEU A 66 55.10 60.08 57.37
CA LEU A 66 55.86 59.03 56.68
C LEU A 66 55.83 59.33 55.15
N ASP A 67 57.01 59.49 54.59
CA ASP A 67 57.19 59.45 53.13
C ASP A 67 58.16 58.21 52.83
N LEU A 68 57.60 57.14 52.36
CA LEU A 68 58.37 55.90 52.10
C LEU A 68 58.38 55.64 50.59
N ARG A 69 59.59 55.51 50.06
CA ARG A 69 59.89 55.13 48.69
C ARG A 69 60.58 53.76 48.69
N LEU A 70 60.04 52.87 47.92
CA LEU A 70 60.65 51.55 47.68
C LEU A 70 60.92 51.37 46.18
N SER A 71 62.04 50.81 45.83
CA SER A 71 62.35 50.43 44.45
C SER A 71 63.12 49.11 44.46
N SER A 72 62.86 48.28 43.45
CA SER A 72 63.63 47.03 43.33
C SER A 72 64.46 47.07 42.02
N ASN A 73 65.58 46.33 42.03
CA ASN A 73 66.14 45.85 40.79
C ASN A 73 65.20 44.76 40.21
N THR A 74 65.67 44.02 39.20
CA THR A 74 64.95 42.84 38.75
C THR A 74 65.04 41.74 39.82
N VAL A 75 63.88 41.44 40.47
CA VAL A 75 63.75 40.33 41.38
C VAL A 75 63.30 39.10 40.56
N VAL A 76 64.03 38.03 40.65
CA VAL A 76 63.73 36.76 39.99
C VAL A 76 63.08 35.81 41.00
N ALA A 77 62.02 35.16 40.61
CA ALA A 77 61.34 34.14 41.41
C ALA A 77 61.07 32.88 40.56
N GLU A 78 61.48 31.74 41.08
CA GLU A 78 61.37 30.45 40.40
C GLU A 78 60.71 29.41 41.30
N SER A 79 59.82 28.62 40.71
CA SER A 79 59.34 27.38 41.27
C SER A 79 59.47 26.26 40.19
N GLU A 80 59.08 25.05 40.52
CA GLU A 80 59.08 23.91 39.58
C GLU A 80 58.36 24.24 38.31
N SER A 81 57.19 24.88 38.38
CA SER A 81 56.28 25.16 37.27
C SER A 81 56.28 26.63 36.78
N THR A 82 56.86 27.56 37.56
CA THR A 82 56.80 28.99 37.26
C THR A 82 58.16 29.62 37.37
N LYS A 83 58.58 30.38 36.36
CA LYS A 83 59.75 31.24 36.36
C LYS A 83 59.34 32.66 36.01
N GLY A 84 59.58 33.57 36.92
CA GLY A 84 59.13 34.96 36.74
C GLY A 84 60.16 35.97 37.21
N ARG A 85 60.01 37.18 36.80
CA ARG A 85 60.80 38.33 37.27
C ARG A 85 59.90 39.52 37.54
N VAL A 86 60.18 40.25 38.51
CA VAL A 86 59.40 41.46 38.87
C VAL A 86 60.35 42.61 39.15
N GLN A 87 59.91 43.81 38.72
CA GLN A 87 60.52 45.06 39.11
C GLN A 87 59.41 45.97 39.61
N PHE A 88 59.59 46.63 40.72
CA PHE A 88 58.60 47.60 41.23
C PHE A 88 59.21 48.88 41.78
N SER A 89 58.39 49.92 41.77
CA SER A 89 58.63 51.19 42.45
C SER A 89 57.37 51.56 43.22
N SER A 90 57.49 51.92 44.52
CA SER A 90 56.32 52.29 45.32
C SER A 90 56.62 53.55 46.10
N HIS A 91 55.63 54.41 46.13
CA HIS A 91 55.70 55.66 46.91
C HIS A 91 54.46 55.77 47.81
N LEU A 92 54.70 55.74 49.12
CA LEU A 92 53.67 55.82 50.14
C LEU A 92 53.93 57.09 50.95
N VAL A 93 52.97 58.03 50.93
CA VAL A 93 53.02 59.29 51.75
C VAL A 93 51.81 59.19 52.72
N ARG A 94 52.16 59.34 54.05
CA ARG A 94 51.17 59.50 55.11
C ARG A 94 51.56 60.74 55.87
N PRO A 95 51.09 61.91 55.43
CA PRO A 95 51.36 63.19 56.12
C PRO A 95 50.69 63.18 57.48
N LEU A 96 51.24 64.05 58.44
CA LEU A 96 50.63 64.27 59.74
C LEU A 96 49.24 64.95 59.61
N GLU A 97 49.10 65.81 58.61
CA GLU A 97 47.84 66.44 58.24
C GLU A 97 47.68 66.39 56.72
N GLY A 98 46.55 65.90 56.19
CA GLY A 98 46.26 65.78 54.76
C GLY A 98 45.76 64.42 54.35
N VAL A 99 45.66 64.19 53.06
CA VAL A 99 45.24 62.93 52.43
C VAL A 99 46.45 62.08 52.22
N PRO A 100 46.46 60.81 52.61
CA PRO A 100 47.51 59.85 52.25
C PRO A 100 47.56 59.66 50.76
N GLU A 101 48.80 59.44 50.22
CA GLU A 101 49.05 59.06 48.85
C GLU A 101 49.75 57.67 48.82
N SER A 102 49.40 56.85 47.94
CA SER A 102 50.07 55.53 47.73
C SER A 102 50.05 55.19 46.27
N THR A 103 51.14 55.07 45.60
CA THR A 103 51.30 54.71 44.25
C THR A 103 52.27 53.54 44.09
N ILE A 104 52.04 52.68 43.13
CA ILE A 104 52.92 51.59 42.73
C ILE A 104 53.08 51.58 41.23
N GLU A 105 54.29 51.34 40.75
CA GLU A 105 54.59 50.83 39.40
C GLU A 105 55.13 49.40 39.52
N LEU A 106 54.55 48.50 38.84
CA LEU A 106 54.86 47.07 38.88
C LEU A 106 55.08 46.56 37.48
N LEU A 107 56.22 45.99 37.16
CA LEU A 107 56.54 45.31 35.93
C LEU A 107 56.76 43.83 36.30
N ILE A 108 56.00 42.98 35.63
CA ILE A 108 56.09 41.53 35.78
C ILE A 108 56.46 40.89 34.40
N GLY A 109 57.45 40.03 34.38
CA GLY A 109 57.79 39.19 33.27
C GLY A 109 57.69 37.74 33.68
N VAL A 110 57.03 36.96 32.92
CA VAL A 110 56.90 35.51 33.11
C VAL A 110 57.60 34.79 31.93
N GLU A 111 58.70 34.14 32.25
CA GLU A 111 59.45 33.36 31.29
C GLU A 111 58.75 32.08 30.99
N GLN A 112 58.18 31.38 31.98
CA GLN A 112 57.39 30.20 31.92
C GLN A 112 56.46 30.05 33.11
N MET A 113 55.24 29.59 32.91
CA MET A 113 54.29 29.27 33.98
C MET A 113 53.36 28.17 33.49
N SER A 114 53.10 27.13 34.29
CA SER A 114 52.05 26.18 33.99
C SER A 114 50.66 26.86 34.13
N ALA A 115 49.79 26.54 33.21
CA ALA A 115 48.39 26.98 33.30
C ALA A 115 47.68 26.42 34.55
N ASP A 116 48.18 25.34 35.16
CA ASP A 116 47.65 24.78 36.40
C ASP A 116 47.86 25.73 37.60
N ASP A 117 48.94 26.58 37.53
CA ASP A 117 49.24 27.55 38.57
C ASP A 117 48.41 28.84 38.43
N ARG A 118 47.60 29.01 37.38
CA ARG A 118 46.87 30.26 37.07
C ARG A 118 46.10 30.84 38.27
N TYR A 119 45.49 29.95 39.08
CA TYR A 119 44.70 30.38 40.25
C TYR A 119 45.55 31.03 41.37
N TYR A 120 46.81 30.85 41.39
CA TYR A 120 47.69 31.57 42.34
C TYR A 120 47.87 33.03 41.97
N TYR A 121 47.84 33.29 40.64
CA TYR A 121 48.21 34.60 40.07
C TYR A 121 47.02 35.43 39.59
N LEU A 122 45.81 34.88 39.60
CA LEU A 122 44.59 35.65 39.29
C LEU A 122 44.09 36.31 40.57
N PRO A 123 43.92 37.67 40.57
CA PRO A 123 43.51 38.44 41.75
C PRO A 123 42.04 38.13 42.09
N ASP A 124 41.79 37.53 43.25
CA ASP A 124 40.51 37.11 43.77
C ASP A 124 40.20 37.63 45.20
N GLY A 125 41.12 38.41 45.76
CA GLY A 125 41.06 38.97 47.13
C GLY A 125 39.95 39.95 47.39
N PRO A 126 39.69 40.30 48.67
CA PRO A 126 38.54 41.13 49.05
C PRO A 126 38.54 42.56 48.53
N ARG A 127 39.71 43.10 48.08
CA ARG A 127 39.80 44.48 47.52
C ARG A 127 39.63 44.53 46.02
N ILE A 128 39.47 43.41 45.36
CA ILE A 128 39.22 43.37 43.90
C ILE A 128 37.74 43.67 43.61
N GLU A 129 37.51 44.51 42.63
CA GLU A 129 36.16 44.88 42.20
C GLU A 129 35.40 43.68 41.66
N SER A 130 34.08 43.59 41.89
CA SER A 130 33.24 42.43 41.54
C SER A 130 33.26 42.10 40.01
N GLY A 131 33.24 43.11 39.16
CA GLY A 131 33.33 42.96 37.72
C GLY A 131 34.64 42.31 37.29
N LEU A 132 35.78 42.78 37.85
CA LEU A 132 37.10 42.19 37.58
C LEU A 132 37.20 40.75 38.10
N LYS A 133 36.64 40.45 39.29
CA LYS A 133 36.58 39.08 39.81
C LYS A 133 35.84 38.15 38.89
N THR A 134 34.67 38.55 38.34
CA THR A 134 33.90 37.75 37.41
C THR A 134 34.72 37.41 36.16
N THR A 135 35.37 38.41 35.58
CA THR A 135 36.21 38.22 34.40
C THR A 135 37.42 37.31 34.70
N MET A 136 38.09 37.49 35.84
CA MET A 136 39.23 36.65 36.25
C MET A 136 38.80 35.22 36.59
N SER A 137 37.66 35.05 37.19
CA SER A 137 37.07 33.71 37.42
C SER A 137 36.79 32.98 36.10
N TRP A 138 36.23 33.69 35.10
CA TRP A 138 36.00 33.15 33.78
C TRP A 138 37.31 32.78 33.07
N VAL A 139 38.30 33.66 33.06
CA VAL A 139 39.63 33.40 32.49
C VAL A 139 40.30 32.19 33.15
N GLY A 140 40.23 32.08 34.48
CA GLY A 140 40.72 30.95 35.23
C GLY A 140 40.02 29.66 34.94
N GLY A 141 38.74 29.69 34.66
CA GLY A 141 37.92 28.53 34.24
C GLY A 141 38.20 28.12 32.79
N ALA A 142 38.57 29.09 31.95
CA ALA A 142 38.77 28.84 30.53
C ALA A 142 40.12 28.11 30.21
N ALA A 143 41.22 28.50 30.82
CA ALA A 143 42.51 27.91 30.54
C ALA A 143 42.75 26.65 31.41
N LEU A 144 42.40 25.47 30.96
CA LEU A 144 42.51 24.20 31.74
C LEU A 144 43.91 23.64 31.81
N GLY A 145 44.75 23.87 30.81
CA GLY A 145 46.10 23.31 30.73
C GLY A 145 46.97 24.11 29.74
N GLY A 146 48.25 23.75 29.67
CA GLY A 146 49.21 24.36 28.77
C GLY A 146 50.31 25.14 29.54
N THR A 147 51.10 25.88 28.77
CA THR A 147 52.24 26.66 29.32
C THR A 147 52.17 28.10 28.82
N PHE A 148 52.09 29.05 29.78
CA PHE A 148 52.34 30.46 29.51
C PHE A 148 53.84 30.67 29.38
N PHE A 149 54.28 31.42 28.39
CA PHE A 149 55.69 31.74 28.14
C PHE A 149 55.84 33.15 27.61
N ASP A 150 57.02 33.77 27.82
CA ASP A 150 57.33 35.09 27.34
C ASP A 150 56.19 36.10 27.59
N SER A 151 55.62 36.05 28.76
CA SER A 151 54.43 36.81 29.16
C SER A 151 54.80 37.97 30.07
N GLY A 152 53.98 38.95 30.16
CA GLY A 152 54.26 40.10 31.02
C GLY A 152 53.08 40.96 31.40
N ALA A 153 53.20 41.69 32.46
CA ALA A 153 52.21 42.62 32.95
C ALA A 153 52.86 43.92 33.50
N ILE A 154 52.17 45.02 33.34
CA ILE A 154 52.50 46.30 33.96
C ILE A 154 51.25 46.83 34.73
N PHE A 155 51.48 47.26 35.94
CA PHE A 155 50.51 48.02 36.70
C PHE A 155 51.12 49.35 37.17
N ARG A 156 50.39 50.45 36.95
CA ARG A 156 50.75 51.71 37.45
C ARG A 156 49.55 52.40 38.04
N GLY A 157 49.62 52.90 39.26
CA GLY A 157 48.56 53.69 39.83
C GLY A 157 48.47 53.66 41.31
N SER A 158 47.38 54.25 41.82
CA SER A 158 47.14 54.38 43.25
C SER A 158 46.68 53.03 43.84
N THR A 159 47.24 52.69 45.02
CA THR A 159 46.85 51.52 45.81
C THR A 159 45.84 51.88 46.94
N LEU A 160 45.42 53.12 47.03
CA LEU A 160 44.42 53.57 48.00
C LEU A 160 43.02 53.05 47.68
N PRO A 161 42.26 52.63 48.71
CA PRO A 161 40.88 52.25 48.52
C PRO A 161 40.07 53.46 47.99
N GLY A 162 39.25 53.25 46.93
CA GLY A 162 38.39 54.28 46.34
C GLY A 162 39.12 55.32 45.47
N ALA A 163 40.41 55.07 45.13
CA ALA A 163 41.12 55.93 44.17
C ALA A 163 40.43 55.83 42.79
N ASP A 164 40.37 56.99 42.07
CA ASP A 164 39.76 57.08 40.75
C ASP A 164 40.36 56.06 39.81
N PRO A 165 39.57 55.19 39.13
CA PRO A 165 40.03 54.23 38.15
C PRO A 165 40.90 54.86 37.08
N ALA A 166 40.67 56.14 36.66
CA ALA A 166 41.41 56.85 35.66
C ALA A 166 42.91 57.11 36.12
N THR A 167 43.20 56.95 37.40
CA THR A 167 44.59 57.03 37.95
C THR A 167 45.32 55.68 37.92
N LYS A 168 44.67 54.64 37.43
CA LYS A 168 45.25 53.30 37.41
C LYS A 168 45.30 52.79 35.95
N THR A 169 46.37 52.08 35.60
CA THR A 169 46.53 51.42 34.34
C THR A 169 47.07 50.01 34.60
N PHE A 170 46.40 49.05 33.98
CA PHE A 170 46.87 47.68 33.94
C PHE A 170 46.94 47.21 32.50
N GLN A 171 48.08 46.73 32.08
CA GLN A 171 48.32 46.15 30.79
C GLN A 171 49.03 44.81 30.96
N SER A 172 48.62 43.79 30.21
CA SER A 172 49.33 42.50 30.21
C SER A 172 49.28 41.87 28.84
N PHE A 173 50.21 40.97 28.63
CA PHE A 173 50.17 40.10 27.50
C PHE A 173 50.61 38.71 27.96
N TYR A 174 49.99 37.70 27.34
CA TYR A 174 50.24 36.31 27.63
C TYR A 174 50.40 35.56 26.29
N ARG A 175 51.36 34.66 26.21
CA ARG A 175 51.50 33.68 25.15
C ARG A 175 51.29 32.31 25.73
N LEU A 176 50.38 31.56 25.15
CA LEU A 176 50.02 30.19 25.53
C LEU A 176 50.47 29.24 24.45
N ARG A 177 51.02 28.12 24.82
CA ARG A 177 51.34 26.97 23.95
C ARG A 177 50.82 25.69 24.60
N ASP A 178 50.51 24.70 23.74
CA ASP A 178 49.97 23.41 24.16
C ASP A 178 48.76 23.59 25.10
N GLY A 179 47.93 24.63 24.86
CA GLY A 179 46.84 25.04 25.72
C GLY A 179 45.63 24.11 25.57
N THR A 180 44.91 23.89 26.68
CA THR A 180 43.58 23.32 26.67
C THR A 180 42.64 24.39 27.16
N ILE A 181 41.67 24.80 26.31
CA ILE A 181 40.73 25.88 26.58
C ILE A 181 39.30 25.37 26.63
N ARG A 182 38.58 25.73 27.70
CA ARG A 182 37.13 25.61 27.85
C ARG A 182 36.50 27.01 27.72
N TYR A 183 35.86 27.30 26.58
CA TYR A 183 35.28 28.62 26.34
C TYR A 183 33.86 28.78 26.87
N ALA A 184 33.13 27.65 27.06
CA ALA A 184 31.78 27.62 27.66
C ALA A 184 31.50 26.26 28.31
N ASP A 185 30.62 26.23 29.32
CA ASP A 185 30.22 25.01 29.99
C ASP A 185 29.41 24.09 29.05
N GLY A 186 29.75 22.81 29.06
CA GLY A 186 29.11 21.80 28.21
C GLY A 186 29.60 21.76 26.76
N TRP A 187 30.36 22.74 26.29
CA TRP A 187 30.95 22.77 24.96
C TRP A 187 32.26 21.97 24.92
N PRO A 188 32.60 21.37 23.76
CA PRO A 188 33.89 20.69 23.57
C PRO A 188 35.07 21.63 23.84
N VAL A 189 36.09 21.08 24.48
CA VAL A 189 37.34 21.82 24.71
C VAL A 189 38.14 21.97 23.43
N ILE A 190 38.93 23.06 23.37
CA ILE A 190 39.93 23.25 22.33
C ILE A 190 41.29 22.83 22.91
N GLU A 191 41.97 21.93 22.26
CA GLU A 191 43.28 21.38 22.63
C GLU A 191 44.39 21.91 21.72
N GLU A 192 45.63 21.72 22.14
CA GLU A 192 46.83 22.13 21.38
C GLU A 192 46.77 23.63 20.98
N VAL A 193 46.23 24.46 21.86
CA VAL A 193 46.02 25.88 21.56
C VAL A 193 47.34 26.66 21.63
N GLU A 194 47.62 27.38 20.55
CA GLU A 194 48.59 28.47 20.55
C GLU A 194 47.86 29.80 20.50
N ALA A 195 48.06 30.62 21.53
CA ALA A 195 47.35 31.90 21.66
C ALA A 195 48.19 33.02 22.18
N PHE A 196 47.83 34.22 21.77
CA PHE A 196 48.31 35.47 22.33
C PHE A 196 47.16 36.28 22.90
N VAL A 197 47.28 36.68 24.13
CA VAL A 197 46.28 37.47 24.86
C VAL A 197 46.89 38.78 25.25
N ALA A 198 46.30 39.93 24.95
CA ALA A 198 46.66 41.24 25.37
C ALA A 198 45.53 41.89 26.17
N THR A 199 45.86 42.54 27.25
CA THR A 199 44.89 43.31 28.06
C THR A 199 45.32 44.71 28.24
N ALA A 200 44.40 45.66 28.24
CA ALA A 200 44.61 47.02 28.52
C ALA A 200 43.43 47.55 29.35
N ASP A 201 43.59 47.68 30.66
CA ASP A 201 42.52 47.98 31.61
C ASP A 201 41.33 47.00 31.51
N ASN A 202 40.22 47.44 30.96
CA ASN A 202 39.04 46.60 30.77
C ASN A 202 38.94 45.99 29.37
N LEU A 203 39.96 46.18 28.55
CA LEU A 203 39.98 45.66 27.19
C LEU A 203 40.81 44.40 27.15
N ILE A 204 40.25 43.34 26.46
CA ILE A 204 41.00 42.10 26.23
C ILE A 204 40.98 41.79 24.76
N ASP A 205 42.11 41.44 24.18
CA ASP A 205 42.26 40.92 22.85
C ASP A 205 42.92 39.56 22.92
N VAL A 206 42.34 38.60 22.20
CA VAL A 206 42.85 37.24 22.10
C VAL A 206 43.04 36.91 20.64
N VAL A 207 44.19 36.37 20.31
CA VAL A 207 44.43 35.81 18.98
C VAL A 207 44.88 34.36 19.18
N VAL A 208 44.11 33.42 18.64
CA VAL A 208 44.42 32.01 18.59
C VAL A 208 44.97 31.70 17.20
N THR A 209 46.18 31.19 17.15
CA THR A 209 46.88 30.89 15.87
C THR A 209 46.81 29.41 15.50
N ALA A 210 46.60 28.53 16.48
CA ALA A 210 46.48 27.09 16.30
C ALA A 210 45.61 26.51 17.41
N GLY A 211 45.01 25.34 17.15
CA GLY A 211 44.22 24.56 18.08
C GLY A 211 43.41 23.50 17.36
N GLN A 212 42.89 22.56 18.11
CA GLN A 212 41.98 21.55 17.51
C GLN A 212 40.83 21.20 18.48
N SER A 213 39.70 20.81 17.92
CA SER A 213 38.61 20.27 18.70
C SER A 213 37.92 19.16 17.90
N HIS A 214 37.79 17.95 18.47
CA HIS A 214 37.25 16.76 17.77
C HIS A 214 37.92 16.49 16.39
N GLY A 215 39.20 16.83 16.27
CA GLY A 215 39.98 16.70 15.04
C GLY A 215 39.86 17.88 14.06
N LEU A 216 38.91 18.78 14.25
CA LEU A 216 38.83 20.01 13.48
C LEU A 216 40.00 20.90 13.85
N GLN A 217 40.77 21.37 12.86
CA GLN A 217 41.88 22.25 13.02
C GLN A 217 41.40 23.70 12.97
N LEU A 218 41.69 24.49 13.98
CA LEU A 218 41.44 25.93 13.93
C LEU A 218 42.32 26.61 12.92
N SER A 219 41.72 27.35 12.00
CA SER A 219 42.43 28.16 11.00
C SER A 219 42.80 29.56 11.54
N GLY A 220 42.50 29.79 12.81
CA GLY A 220 42.69 31.02 13.54
C GLY A 220 41.42 31.54 14.14
N ALA A 221 41.53 32.17 15.30
CA ALA A 221 40.39 32.85 15.92
C ALA A 221 40.85 34.16 16.58
N LYS A 222 39.97 35.15 16.64
CA LYS A 222 40.13 36.40 17.33
C LYS A 222 39.01 36.59 18.33
N GLY A 223 39.42 36.94 19.56
CA GLY A 223 38.47 37.25 20.61
C GLY A 223 38.72 38.65 21.14
N SER A 224 37.67 39.33 21.52
CA SER A 224 37.81 40.63 22.21
C SER A 224 36.75 40.78 23.29
N VAL A 225 37.17 41.41 24.41
CA VAL A 225 36.24 41.80 25.47
C VAL A 225 36.27 43.32 25.53
N ARG A 226 35.10 43.93 25.35
CA ARG A 226 34.91 45.37 25.37
C ARG A 226 33.75 45.76 26.30
N PRO A 227 33.82 46.92 26.98
CA PRO A 227 32.62 47.45 27.62
C PRO A 227 31.54 47.74 26.58
N ASP A 228 30.33 47.30 26.85
CA ASP A 228 29.13 47.56 26.08
C ASP A 228 27.96 47.89 27.01
N ILE A 229 26.93 48.50 26.49
CA ILE A 229 25.73 48.87 27.26
C ILE A 229 24.66 47.84 26.95
N ASP A 230 24.18 47.14 27.96
CA ASP A 230 23.13 46.17 27.83
C ASP A 230 21.75 46.81 27.56
N GLU A 231 20.76 45.99 27.34
CA GLU A 231 19.38 46.43 27.07
C GLU A 231 18.75 47.21 28.22
N ASP A 232 19.23 46.98 29.45
CA ASP A 232 18.80 47.69 30.64
C ASP A 232 19.55 49.02 30.86
N GLY A 233 20.49 49.33 29.99
CA GLY A 233 21.32 50.54 30.04
C GLY A 233 22.52 50.46 31.00
N GLU A 234 22.85 49.27 31.43
CA GLU A 234 23.99 49.01 32.33
C GLU A 234 25.25 48.69 31.51
N LEU A 235 26.38 49.18 32.04
CA LEU A 235 27.69 48.91 31.43
C LEU A 235 28.16 47.51 31.79
N ARG A 236 28.31 46.64 30.79
CA ARG A 236 28.80 45.28 30.94
C ARG A 236 29.93 45.01 29.96
N ASN A 237 30.68 43.96 30.17
CA ASN A 237 31.68 43.51 29.23
C ASN A 237 31.06 42.58 28.19
N LYS A 238 31.27 42.86 26.91
CA LYS A 238 30.85 42.02 25.79
C LYS A 238 32.07 41.29 25.25
N LEU A 239 31.93 39.94 25.16
CA LEU A 239 32.86 39.06 24.45
C LEU A 239 32.38 38.93 23.00
N VAL A 240 33.29 39.13 22.08
CA VAL A 240 33.11 38.81 20.65
C VAL A 240 34.23 37.89 20.23
N VAL A 241 33.88 36.76 19.60
CA VAL A 241 34.84 35.82 19.05
C VAL A 241 34.51 35.57 17.59
N GLU A 242 35.50 35.69 16.73
CA GLU A 242 35.44 35.36 15.31
C GLU A 242 36.51 34.31 15.03
N GLY A 243 36.16 33.21 14.39
CA GLY A 243 37.14 32.14 14.13
C GLY A 243 36.75 31.26 12.98
N GLY A 244 37.69 30.44 12.55
CA GLY A 244 37.45 29.40 11.57
C GLY A 244 38.12 28.11 11.99
N ALA A 245 37.56 27.02 11.45
CA ALA A 245 38.13 25.67 11.58
C ALA A 245 37.97 24.91 10.26
N ALA A 246 38.87 23.96 10.01
CA ALA A 246 38.77 23.10 8.86
C ALA A 246 39.08 21.64 9.28
N GLY A 247 38.46 20.70 8.59
CA GLY A 247 38.69 19.28 8.83
C GLY A 247 37.73 18.42 8.05
N LEU A 248 37.54 17.19 8.47
CA LEU A 248 36.55 16.28 7.83
C LEU A 248 35.14 16.66 8.27
N THR A 249 34.19 16.54 7.38
CA THR A 249 32.77 16.81 7.68
C THR A 249 32.27 15.94 8.83
N GLN A 250 32.72 14.69 8.94
CA GLN A 250 32.39 13.82 10.08
C GLN A 250 32.83 14.43 11.40
N GLN A 251 34.05 15.05 11.45
CA GLN A 251 34.54 15.72 12.66
C GLN A 251 33.67 16.92 13.05
N ALA A 252 33.11 17.64 12.06
CA ALA A 252 32.13 18.71 12.33
C ALA A 252 30.81 18.17 12.90
N ILE A 253 30.34 17.05 12.41
CA ILE A 253 29.19 16.33 12.97
C ILE A 253 29.46 15.85 14.40
N ASP A 254 30.62 15.25 14.65
CA ASP A 254 31.01 14.76 15.98
C ASP A 254 31.14 15.91 16.99
N PHE A 255 31.65 17.08 16.56
CA PHE A 255 31.67 18.28 17.36
C PHE A 255 30.25 18.79 17.73
N LEU A 256 29.31 18.76 16.76
CA LEU A 256 27.92 19.12 17.00
C LEU A 256 27.24 18.18 18.01
N ILE A 257 27.47 16.86 17.87
CA ILE A 257 26.93 15.85 18.79
C ILE A 257 27.42 16.07 20.23
N ALA A 258 28.71 16.45 20.37
CA ALA A 258 29.33 16.72 21.66
C ALA A 258 28.95 18.11 22.23
N SER A 259 28.28 18.97 21.49
CA SER A 259 27.88 20.33 21.89
C SER A 259 26.51 20.32 22.59
N PRO A 260 26.21 21.27 23.49
CA PRO A 260 24.95 21.33 24.23
C PRO A 260 23.81 21.88 23.35
N LEU A 261 23.55 21.18 22.24
CA LEU A 261 22.47 21.44 21.31
C LEU A 261 21.18 20.74 21.76
N PRO A 262 20.01 21.13 21.24
CA PRO A 262 18.76 20.43 21.52
C PRO A 262 18.85 18.92 21.22
N GLU A 263 18.35 18.08 22.13
CA GLU A 263 18.46 16.60 22.05
C GLU A 263 17.91 16.03 20.73
N GLY A 264 16.84 16.61 20.20
CA GLY A 264 16.28 16.19 18.91
C GLY A 264 17.25 16.38 17.74
N LEU A 265 18.03 17.46 17.73
CA LEU A 265 19.03 17.69 16.68
C LEU A 265 20.20 16.71 16.81
N THR A 266 20.71 16.51 18.03
CA THR A 266 21.84 15.58 18.26
C THR A 266 21.45 14.15 17.92
N THR A 267 20.25 13.71 18.28
CA THR A 267 19.71 12.39 17.92
C THR A 267 19.61 12.22 16.40
N THR A 268 19.08 13.22 15.71
CA THR A 268 18.93 13.18 14.25
C THR A 268 20.29 13.03 13.54
N VAL A 269 21.30 13.77 13.95
CA VAL A 269 22.61 13.73 13.27
C VAL A 269 23.52 12.58 13.74
N SER A 270 23.20 11.89 14.82
CA SER A 270 24.04 10.82 15.38
C SER A 270 24.26 9.62 14.43
N ASN A 271 23.26 9.36 13.56
CA ASN A 271 23.28 8.28 12.57
C ASN A 271 23.72 8.74 11.18
N TRP A 272 24.17 10.00 11.07
CA TRP A 272 24.75 10.51 9.83
C TRP A 272 26.21 10.13 9.73
N ARG A 273 26.67 9.78 8.54
CA ARG A 273 28.07 9.52 8.21
C ARG A 273 28.45 10.36 7.02
N ALA A 274 29.54 11.12 7.16
CA ALA A 274 29.99 12.03 6.12
C ALA A 274 31.45 11.75 5.74
N GLU A 275 31.74 11.88 4.45
CA GLU A 275 33.11 11.87 3.89
C GLU A 275 33.32 13.21 3.17
N GLY A 276 34.58 13.67 3.15
CA GLY A 276 34.97 14.92 2.52
C GLY A 276 35.35 15.99 3.53
N ASP A 277 35.82 17.13 3.04
CA ASP A 277 36.36 18.22 3.84
C ASP A 277 35.25 19.22 4.15
N ALA A 278 35.39 19.89 5.28
CA ALA A 278 34.48 20.97 5.73
C ALA A 278 35.30 22.18 6.21
N GLU A 279 34.82 23.37 5.86
CA GLU A 279 35.26 24.64 6.43
C GLU A 279 34.15 25.20 7.31
N VAL A 280 34.53 25.60 8.52
CA VAL A 280 33.60 26.18 9.52
C VAL A 280 34.03 27.57 9.87
N ALA A 281 33.18 28.57 9.73
CA ALA A 281 33.35 29.88 10.32
C ALA A 281 32.41 30.02 11.52
N ILE A 282 32.86 30.67 12.58
CA ILE A 282 32.08 30.86 13.81
C ILE A 282 32.23 32.32 14.32
N ASP A 283 31.11 32.90 14.62
CA ASP A 283 31.00 34.20 15.28
C ASP A 283 30.20 34.03 16.58
N VAL A 284 30.77 34.47 17.68
CA VAL A 284 30.15 34.40 19.02
C VAL A 284 30.08 35.78 19.64
N GLU A 285 28.92 36.17 20.10
CA GLU A 285 28.71 37.38 20.89
C GLU A 285 28.06 37.02 22.23
N MET A 286 28.63 37.52 23.31
CA MET A 286 28.11 37.24 24.66
C MET A 286 28.37 38.41 25.59
N LEU A 287 27.37 38.82 26.35
CA LEU A 287 27.58 39.72 27.51
C LEU A 287 28.09 38.90 28.72
N LEU A 288 29.21 39.29 29.29
CA LEU A 288 29.78 38.58 30.45
C LEU A 288 29.01 38.95 31.74
N GLY A 289 28.43 37.96 32.39
CA GLY A 289 27.65 38.12 33.62
C GLY A 289 26.49 37.12 33.69
N ALA A 290 25.83 37.00 34.84
CA ALA A 290 24.78 36.02 35.03
C ALA A 290 23.55 36.29 34.16
N GLY A 291 23.09 35.29 33.42
CA GLY A 291 21.75 35.24 32.78
C GLY A 291 21.63 35.84 31.41
N THR A 292 22.72 36.21 30.74
CA THR A 292 22.67 36.70 29.36
C THR A 292 22.84 35.54 28.36
N GLY A 293 22.00 35.54 27.28
CA GLY A 293 22.10 34.55 26.21
C GLY A 293 23.43 34.73 25.42
N VAL A 294 23.86 33.65 24.79
CA VAL A 294 24.97 33.66 23.86
C VAL A 294 24.42 33.72 22.44
N ASP A 295 24.86 34.68 21.66
CA ASP A 295 24.56 34.72 20.21
C ASP A 295 25.70 34.04 19.46
N VAL A 296 25.36 32.96 18.74
CA VAL A 296 26.30 32.18 17.94
C VAL A 296 25.81 32.14 16.51
N ARG A 297 26.69 32.46 15.60
CA ARG A 297 26.52 32.24 14.18
C ARG A 297 27.61 31.30 13.68
N THR A 298 27.19 30.22 13.09
CA THR A 298 28.13 29.24 12.49
C THR A 298 27.81 29.09 11.02
N GLU A 299 28.82 29.09 10.19
CA GLU A 299 28.70 28.87 8.74
C GLU A 299 29.56 27.64 8.39
N LEU A 300 28.92 26.61 7.84
CA LEU A 300 29.52 25.38 7.35
C LEU A 300 29.55 25.39 5.82
N SER A 301 30.72 25.30 5.23
CA SER A 301 30.91 25.15 3.77
C SER A 301 31.48 23.77 3.46
N ILE A 302 30.84 23.09 2.50
CA ILE A 302 31.21 21.74 2.03
C ILE A 302 31.29 21.74 0.52
N ASP A 303 32.14 20.88 -0.04
CA ASP A 303 32.33 20.78 -1.49
C ASP A 303 32.66 19.32 -1.89
N GLU A 304 31.85 18.77 -2.81
CA GLU A 304 31.92 17.40 -3.30
C GLU A 304 31.89 16.31 -2.20
N ASN A 305 31.22 16.57 -1.10
CA ASN A 305 31.14 15.64 0.04
C ASN A 305 30.17 14.49 -0.20
N LYS A 306 30.30 13.44 0.62
CA LYS A 306 29.29 12.39 0.70
C LYS A 306 28.62 12.43 2.06
N LEU A 307 27.31 12.18 2.06
CA LEU A 307 26.50 12.10 3.27
C LEU A 307 25.61 10.85 3.21
N ALA A 308 25.80 9.93 4.16
CA ALA A 308 24.95 8.76 4.34
C ALA A 308 24.02 8.97 5.54
N LEU A 309 22.72 8.86 5.31
CA LEU A 309 21.65 8.89 6.31
C LEU A 309 21.24 7.45 6.60
N LEU A 310 21.89 6.83 7.60
CA LEU A 310 21.81 5.38 7.84
C LEU A 310 20.39 4.91 8.18
N ASP A 311 19.60 5.70 8.91
CA ASP A 311 18.23 5.35 9.30
C ASP A 311 17.31 5.19 8.10
N TYR A 312 17.65 5.80 6.97
CA TYR A 312 16.81 5.83 5.77
C TYR A 312 17.42 5.09 4.58
N GLY A 313 18.67 4.59 4.73
CA GLY A 313 19.40 3.98 3.61
C GLY A 313 19.77 4.97 2.50
N LEU A 314 19.72 6.28 2.75
CA LEU A 314 19.96 7.33 1.77
C LEU A 314 21.44 7.70 1.71
N ASN A 315 21.98 7.76 0.50
CA ASN A 315 23.35 8.18 0.24
C ASN A 315 23.35 9.36 -0.75
N VAL A 316 23.85 10.50 -0.29
CA VAL A 316 24.02 11.70 -1.13
C VAL A 316 25.51 11.84 -1.46
N SER A 317 25.86 11.98 -2.72
CA SER A 317 27.20 12.19 -3.21
C SER A 317 27.35 13.58 -3.86
N GLY A 318 28.59 14.07 -4.00
CA GLY A 318 28.87 15.37 -4.59
C GLY A 318 28.21 16.54 -3.89
N LEU A 319 27.92 16.41 -2.58
CA LEU A 319 27.19 17.41 -1.82
C LEU A 319 28.04 18.66 -1.62
N SER A 320 27.57 19.79 -2.15
CA SER A 320 28.26 21.06 -2.10
C SER A 320 27.29 22.19 -1.73
N GLY A 321 27.80 23.16 -0.98
CA GLY A 321 27.02 24.33 -0.59
C GLY A 321 27.35 24.84 0.80
N ARG A 322 26.50 25.69 1.33
CA ARG A 322 26.71 26.37 2.60
C ARG A 322 25.48 26.28 3.50
N VAL A 323 25.70 25.92 4.76
CA VAL A 323 24.71 25.88 5.82
C VAL A 323 25.08 26.91 6.90
N VAL A 324 24.11 27.69 7.34
CA VAL A 324 24.25 28.70 8.38
C VAL A 324 23.33 28.34 9.55
N PHE A 325 23.89 28.35 10.74
CA PHE A 325 23.15 28.35 11.98
C PHE A 325 23.35 29.67 12.71
N ASP A 326 22.28 30.31 13.14
CA ASP A 326 22.31 31.55 13.93
C ASP A 326 21.29 31.40 15.07
N THR A 327 21.75 31.62 16.31
CA THR A 327 20.86 31.47 17.49
C THR A 327 19.69 32.44 17.47
N ARG A 328 19.70 33.48 16.65
CA ARG A 328 18.61 34.48 16.51
C ARG A 328 17.62 34.13 15.38
N THR A 329 18.09 33.48 14.32
CA THR A 329 17.30 33.23 13.11
C THR A 329 17.12 31.74 12.79
N GLY A 330 17.89 30.85 13.46
CA GLY A 330 17.83 29.41 13.25
C GLY A 330 18.74 28.91 12.15
N LEU A 331 18.34 27.80 11.53
CA LEU A 331 19.05 27.18 10.40
C LEU A 331 18.57 27.77 9.08
N ASP A 332 19.52 28.01 8.19
CA ASP A 332 19.28 28.40 6.80
C ASP A 332 20.40 27.85 5.91
N SER A 333 20.16 27.69 4.63
CA SER A 333 21.17 27.28 3.68
C SER A 333 21.03 27.98 2.34
N ASP A 334 22.14 28.17 1.65
CA ASP A 334 22.08 28.33 0.21
C ASP A 334 21.55 27.05 -0.45
N ALA A 335 21.24 27.09 -1.74
CA ALA A 335 20.84 25.89 -2.45
C ALA A 335 21.97 24.84 -2.43
N LEU A 336 21.86 23.85 -1.58
CA LEU A 336 22.76 22.71 -1.53
C LEU A 336 22.54 21.86 -2.79
N ARG A 337 23.62 21.38 -3.38
CA ARG A 337 23.59 20.56 -4.59
C ARG A 337 24.33 19.28 -4.35
N GLY A 338 23.84 18.19 -4.91
CA GLY A 338 24.46 16.87 -4.82
C GLY A 338 23.82 15.94 -5.82
N GLU A 339 24.04 14.66 -5.62
CA GLU A 339 23.45 13.57 -6.38
C GLU A 339 22.88 12.52 -5.43
N ILE A 340 21.68 12.04 -5.73
CA ILE A 340 21.06 10.89 -5.07
C ILE A 340 20.49 9.97 -6.15
N PHE A 341 20.62 8.67 -6.01
CA PHE A 341 20.18 7.70 -7.03
C PHE A 341 20.77 7.99 -8.43
N ASP A 342 22.03 8.38 -8.50
CA ASP A 342 22.71 8.79 -9.73
C ASP A 342 22.01 9.96 -10.46
N SER A 343 21.18 10.73 -9.76
CA SER A 343 20.41 11.85 -10.29
C SER A 343 20.71 13.14 -9.54
N PRO A 344 20.70 14.29 -10.22
CA PRO A 344 20.93 15.57 -9.59
C PRO A 344 19.90 15.88 -8.50
N LEU A 345 20.40 16.37 -7.36
CA LEU A 345 19.61 16.77 -6.20
C LEU A 345 19.89 18.22 -5.85
N ALA A 346 18.84 19.01 -5.67
CA ALA A 346 18.91 20.35 -5.10
C ALA A 346 18.12 20.38 -3.79
N MET A 347 18.77 20.86 -2.72
CA MET A 347 18.18 20.91 -1.38
C MET A 347 18.30 22.29 -0.77
N GLN A 348 17.39 22.60 0.14
CA GLN A 348 17.44 23.80 0.98
C GLN A 348 17.04 23.41 2.41
N LEU A 349 17.95 23.68 3.34
CA LEU A 349 17.71 23.51 4.76
C LEU A 349 17.20 24.81 5.35
N GLY A 350 16.22 24.75 6.24
CA GLY A 350 15.69 25.91 6.94
C GLY A 350 15.14 25.51 8.31
N SER A 351 14.73 26.49 9.09
CA SER A 351 14.04 26.24 10.36
C SER A 351 13.01 27.33 10.67
N VAL A 352 12.02 26.96 11.44
CA VAL A 352 11.07 27.88 12.09
C VAL A 352 11.47 28.00 13.55
N GLN A 353 11.61 29.23 14.04
CA GLN A 353 12.07 29.50 15.39
C GLN A 353 11.14 30.48 16.10
N ALA A 354 10.87 30.24 17.38
CA ALA A 354 10.20 31.16 18.27
C ALA A 354 11.02 31.30 19.57
N ASP A 355 11.15 32.52 20.10
CA ASP A 355 11.89 32.85 21.33
C ASP A 355 13.30 32.21 21.41
N ARG A 356 14.02 32.20 20.28
CA ARG A 356 15.36 31.59 20.12
C ARG A 356 15.37 30.04 20.25
N VAL A 357 14.22 29.40 20.21
CA VAL A 357 14.10 27.95 20.20
C VAL A 357 13.67 27.51 18.82
N ILE A 358 14.38 26.58 18.21
CA ILE A 358 13.97 25.97 16.95
C ILE A 358 12.79 25.06 17.25
N GLU A 359 11.63 25.39 16.66
CA GLU A 359 10.41 24.56 16.75
C GLU A 359 10.33 23.52 15.65
N THR A 360 10.80 23.88 14.44
CA THR A 360 10.75 22.97 13.29
C THR A 360 12.00 23.15 12.42
N ILE A 361 12.58 22.02 12.02
CA ILE A 361 13.62 21.97 10.99
C ILE A 361 12.97 21.52 9.70
N THR A 362 13.27 22.18 8.59
CA THR A 362 12.75 21.85 7.28
C THR A 362 13.86 21.58 6.30
N LEU A 363 13.70 20.56 5.46
CA LEU A 363 14.56 20.22 4.33
C LEU A 363 13.70 20.10 3.07
N ALA A 364 13.76 21.12 2.23
CA ALA A 364 13.14 21.04 0.91
C ALA A 364 14.13 20.43 -0.09
N ALA A 365 13.66 19.52 -0.92
CA ALA A 365 14.48 18.81 -1.90
C ALA A 365 13.76 18.71 -3.25
N ASN A 366 14.51 18.87 -4.34
CA ASN A 366 14.01 18.65 -5.70
C ASN A 366 14.99 17.71 -6.41
N GLY A 367 14.46 16.70 -7.04
CA GLY A 367 15.28 15.68 -7.71
C GLY A 367 14.48 14.80 -8.63
N SER A 368 15.13 13.77 -9.13
CA SER A 368 14.51 12.73 -9.92
C SER A 368 14.97 11.36 -9.42
N VAL A 369 14.09 10.35 -9.54
CA VAL A 369 14.35 8.99 -9.09
C VAL A 369 13.59 8.00 -9.96
N ALA A 370 14.18 6.83 -10.23
CA ALA A 370 13.46 5.72 -10.83
C ALA A 370 12.80 4.88 -9.73
N PRO A 371 11.56 4.36 -9.93
CA PRO A 371 10.85 3.58 -8.92
C PRO A 371 11.66 2.40 -8.38
N GLU A 372 12.44 1.73 -9.23
CA GLU A 372 13.32 0.62 -8.86
C GLU A 372 14.41 0.99 -7.85
N GLN A 373 14.84 2.25 -7.81
CA GLN A 373 15.86 2.74 -6.88
C GLN A 373 15.29 3.00 -5.47
N LEU A 374 13.97 3.09 -5.36
CA LEU A 374 13.28 3.29 -4.09
C LEU A 374 13.12 1.98 -3.31
N THR A 375 13.20 0.82 -3.96
CA THR A 375 13.07 -0.50 -3.32
C THR A 375 14.24 -0.84 -2.39
N ASP A 376 15.40 -0.16 -2.56
CA ASP A 376 16.57 -0.34 -1.70
C ASP A 376 16.53 0.51 -0.42
N LEU A 377 15.50 1.32 -0.25
CA LEU A 377 15.35 2.17 0.93
C LEU A 377 14.85 1.40 2.14
N ALA A 378 15.43 1.65 3.30
CA ALA A 378 14.98 1.06 4.58
C ALA A 378 13.56 1.49 5.01
N LEU A 379 12.91 2.34 4.23
CA LEU A 379 11.55 2.84 4.46
C LEU A 379 10.46 2.04 3.73
N THR A 380 10.85 1.09 2.86
CA THR A 380 9.91 0.31 2.06
C THR A 380 9.57 -1.02 2.72
N SER A 381 8.31 -1.44 2.58
CA SER A 381 7.84 -2.78 2.93
C SER A 381 7.71 -3.62 1.67
N PRO A 382 7.65 -4.96 1.74
CA PRO A 382 7.40 -5.82 0.58
C PRO A 382 6.18 -5.39 -0.25
N LEU A 383 5.17 -4.85 0.41
CA LEU A 383 3.97 -4.31 -0.26
C LEU A 383 4.29 -3.09 -1.12
N VAL A 384 5.06 -2.14 -0.57
CA VAL A 384 5.49 -0.93 -1.30
C VAL A 384 6.41 -1.32 -2.45
N ASP A 385 7.34 -2.23 -2.23
CA ASP A 385 8.24 -2.73 -3.27
C ASP A 385 7.48 -3.40 -4.43
N ALA A 386 6.47 -4.23 -4.12
CA ALA A 386 5.61 -4.83 -5.12
C ALA A 386 4.81 -3.78 -5.93
N MET A 387 4.40 -2.69 -5.28
CA MET A 387 3.75 -1.57 -5.97
C MET A 387 4.73 -0.79 -6.86
N LEU A 388 5.94 -0.51 -6.38
CA LEU A 388 6.98 0.19 -7.14
C LEU A 388 7.40 -0.60 -8.38
N GLN A 389 7.40 -1.92 -8.34
CA GLN A 389 7.67 -2.79 -9.50
C GLN A 389 6.62 -2.70 -10.61
N GLN A 390 5.44 -2.11 -10.35
CA GLN A 390 4.44 -1.83 -11.38
C GLN A 390 4.68 -0.49 -12.10
N ALA A 391 5.69 0.28 -11.69
CA ALA A 391 6.00 1.60 -12.24
C ALA A 391 7.36 1.58 -12.93
N GLU A 392 7.45 2.14 -14.13
CA GLU A 392 8.66 2.24 -14.94
C GLU A 392 8.88 3.70 -15.37
N GLY A 393 10.14 4.13 -15.42
CA GLY A 393 10.50 5.47 -15.88
C GLY A 393 11.24 6.28 -14.84
N VAL A 394 11.17 7.60 -14.91
CA VAL A 394 11.85 8.52 -14.00
C VAL A 394 10.84 9.51 -13.45
N LEU A 395 10.74 9.55 -12.13
CA LEU A 395 9.89 10.45 -11.36
C LEU A 395 10.64 11.76 -11.04
N GLU A 396 10.15 12.89 -11.48
CA GLU A 396 10.56 14.19 -10.93
C GLU A 396 9.74 14.53 -9.68
N TYR A 397 10.39 14.90 -8.61
CA TYR A 397 9.72 15.14 -7.33
C TYR A 397 10.16 16.45 -6.65
N GLN A 398 9.25 16.98 -5.83
CA GLN A 398 9.52 17.98 -4.82
C GLN A 398 9.20 17.38 -3.45
N GLY A 399 10.21 17.32 -2.60
CA GLY A 399 10.09 16.78 -1.24
C GLY A 399 10.24 17.87 -0.20
N LEU A 400 9.49 17.77 0.89
CA LEU A 400 9.65 18.60 2.08
C LEU A 400 9.64 17.71 3.32
N LEU A 401 10.79 17.59 3.95
CA LEU A 401 10.92 16.95 5.26
C LEU A 401 10.79 18.03 6.33
N SER A 402 9.94 17.81 7.33
CA SER A 402 9.74 18.69 8.47
C SER A 402 9.92 17.89 9.76
N ILE A 403 10.76 18.38 10.67
CA ILE A 403 11.07 17.74 11.95
C ILE A 403 10.72 18.72 13.06
N GLU A 404 9.68 18.43 13.82
CA GLU A 404 9.26 19.21 14.99
C GLU A 404 10.14 18.90 16.20
N GLN A 405 10.66 19.92 16.86
CA GLN A 405 11.54 19.80 18.01
C GLN A 405 10.76 19.97 19.32
N GLY A 406 10.93 19.04 20.28
CA GLY A 406 10.28 19.12 21.58
C GLY A 406 8.74 19.07 21.55
N SER A 407 8.19 18.57 20.45
CA SER A 407 6.74 18.46 20.24
C SER A 407 6.16 17.29 21.04
N GLU A 408 4.95 17.48 21.63
CA GLU A 408 4.14 16.39 22.14
C GLU A 408 3.35 15.66 21.01
N SER A 409 3.66 15.97 19.75
CA SER A 409 3.06 15.31 18.59
C SER A 409 3.38 13.81 18.59
N LEU A 410 2.41 13.00 18.25
CA LEU A 410 2.62 11.56 18.04
C LEU A 410 3.52 11.27 16.84
N TYR A 411 3.64 12.23 15.92
CA TYR A 411 4.39 12.12 14.68
C TYR A 411 5.21 13.39 14.43
N PRO A 412 6.35 13.55 15.11
CA PRO A 412 7.14 14.76 15.03
C PRO A 412 7.86 14.94 13.69
N THR A 413 8.02 13.88 12.92
CA THR A 413 8.66 13.93 11.60
C THR A 413 7.63 13.70 10.51
N THR A 414 7.58 14.59 9.53
CA THR A 414 6.71 14.47 8.35
C THR A 414 7.50 14.67 7.07
N LEU A 415 7.25 13.82 6.08
CA LEU A 415 7.77 13.95 4.72
C LEU A 415 6.61 14.14 3.76
N THR A 416 6.63 15.23 3.01
CA THR A 416 5.67 15.46 1.92
C THR A 416 6.40 15.39 0.59
N VAL A 417 5.85 14.65 -0.36
CA VAL A 417 6.39 14.51 -1.72
C VAL A 417 5.31 14.88 -2.71
N GLN A 418 5.65 15.73 -3.67
CA GLN A 418 4.77 16.13 -4.77
C GLN A 418 5.43 15.85 -6.12
N SER A 419 4.62 15.43 -7.07
CA SER A 419 5.03 15.14 -8.45
C SER A 419 3.86 15.27 -9.40
N THR A 420 4.14 15.38 -10.68
CA THR A 420 3.15 15.26 -11.75
C THR A 420 3.10 13.85 -12.34
N LEU A 421 3.93 12.93 -11.88
CA LEU A 421 4.13 11.59 -12.44
C LEU A 421 4.40 11.57 -13.96
N GLU A 422 4.70 12.70 -14.57
CA GLU A 422 5.13 12.76 -15.97
C GLU A 422 6.48 12.05 -16.10
N GLY A 423 6.65 11.19 -17.09
CA GLY A 423 7.82 10.34 -17.27
C GLY A 423 7.72 8.95 -16.63
N VAL A 424 6.68 8.67 -15.84
CA VAL A 424 6.43 7.36 -15.22
C VAL A 424 5.24 6.69 -15.88
N ALA A 425 5.43 5.44 -16.34
CA ALA A 425 4.35 4.54 -16.72
C ALA A 425 3.97 3.65 -15.53
N ILE A 426 2.68 3.37 -15.35
CA ILE A 426 2.18 2.41 -14.35
C ILE A 426 1.40 1.33 -15.07
N VAL A 427 1.77 0.08 -14.84
CA VAL A 427 1.14 -1.10 -15.42
C VAL A 427 0.11 -1.66 -14.44
N GLY A 428 -1.13 -1.73 -14.87
CA GLY A 428 -2.22 -2.25 -14.06
C GLY A 428 -3.54 -2.26 -14.81
N PRO A 429 -4.63 -2.77 -14.24
CA PRO A 429 -5.97 -2.61 -14.81
C PRO A 429 -6.45 -1.15 -14.64
N ASP A 430 -7.35 -0.72 -15.52
CA ASP A 430 -8.00 0.58 -15.35
C ASP A 430 -8.74 0.68 -14.00
N PRO A 431 -8.64 1.82 -13.26
CA PRO A 431 -8.01 3.10 -13.62
C PRO A 431 -6.55 3.24 -13.15
N LEU A 432 -5.88 2.17 -12.77
CA LEU A 432 -4.49 2.20 -12.27
C LEU A 432 -3.47 2.43 -13.40
N THR A 433 -3.79 1.96 -14.59
CA THR A 433 -2.93 2.13 -15.78
C THR A 433 -2.64 3.60 -16.07
N LYS A 434 -1.38 3.90 -16.40
CA LYS A 434 -0.92 5.25 -16.75
C LYS A 434 0.20 5.19 -17.78
N GLU A 435 0.06 5.92 -18.85
CA GLU A 435 1.13 6.12 -19.82
C GLU A 435 2.18 7.12 -19.30
N ALA A 436 3.44 6.95 -19.70
CA ALA A 436 4.53 7.83 -19.26
C ALA A 436 4.33 9.31 -19.65
N THR A 437 3.60 9.57 -20.73
CA THR A 437 3.33 10.93 -21.22
C THR A 437 2.22 11.66 -20.48
N ASP A 438 1.45 10.94 -19.67
CA ASP A 438 0.33 11.52 -18.94
C ASP A 438 0.81 12.21 -17.67
N ALA A 439 0.44 13.48 -17.50
CA ALA A 439 0.68 14.20 -16.25
C ALA A 439 -0.49 13.99 -15.29
N ILE A 440 -0.21 13.48 -14.09
CA ILE A 440 -1.19 13.28 -13.02
C ILE A 440 -0.60 13.79 -11.72
N ASP A 441 -1.28 14.73 -11.08
CA ASP A 441 -0.85 15.26 -9.78
C ASP A 441 -0.76 14.13 -8.74
N PHE A 442 0.39 14.04 -8.10
CA PHE A 442 0.68 13.08 -7.04
C PHE A 442 1.12 13.82 -5.78
N ASP A 443 0.39 13.63 -4.72
CA ASP A 443 0.72 14.13 -3.39
C ASP A 443 0.88 12.93 -2.44
N LEU A 444 2.01 12.85 -1.75
CA LEU A 444 2.28 11.85 -0.71
C LEU A 444 2.74 12.56 0.55
N SER A 445 2.18 12.20 1.68
CA SER A 445 2.62 12.65 3.00
C SER A 445 2.81 11.43 3.91
N LEU A 446 3.96 11.39 4.56
CA LEU A 446 4.35 10.35 5.51
C LEU A 446 4.58 11.00 6.87
N GLY A 447 4.11 10.38 7.93
CA GLY A 447 4.38 10.83 9.29
C GLY A 447 5.00 9.72 10.12
N PHE A 448 6.05 10.05 10.85
CA PHE A 448 6.86 9.11 11.62
C PHE A 448 6.90 9.52 13.11
N GLY A 449 6.77 8.55 14.00
CA GLY A 449 6.84 8.76 15.44
C GLY A 449 7.01 7.45 16.21
N GLU A 450 7.23 7.56 17.51
CA GLU A 450 7.39 6.38 18.40
C GLU A 450 6.17 5.47 18.44
N SER A 451 4.98 6.00 18.15
CA SER A 451 3.70 5.27 18.18
C SER A 451 3.34 4.60 16.85
N GLY A 452 4.24 4.63 15.88
CA GLY A 452 4.01 4.10 14.52
C GLY A 452 4.16 5.16 13.44
N GLN A 453 3.59 4.87 12.28
CA GLN A 453 3.66 5.76 11.11
C GLN A 453 2.32 5.84 10.39
N TRP A 454 2.10 6.91 9.64
CA TRP A 454 0.96 7.03 8.76
C TRP A 454 1.39 7.48 7.36
N HIS A 455 0.68 6.97 6.35
CA HIS A 455 0.92 7.30 4.95
C HIS A 455 -0.38 7.83 4.34
N ARG A 456 -0.36 9.01 3.77
CA ARG A 456 -1.49 9.64 3.07
C ARG A 456 -1.07 10.02 1.68
N GLY A 457 -1.88 9.65 0.70
CA GLY A 457 -1.55 9.96 -0.68
C GLY A 457 -2.76 10.21 -1.53
N LYS A 458 -2.51 10.86 -2.66
CA LYS A 458 -3.51 11.15 -3.67
C LYS A 458 -2.87 11.10 -5.05
N VAL A 459 -3.52 10.40 -5.98
CA VAL A 459 -3.12 10.29 -7.38
C VAL A 459 -4.22 10.93 -8.23
N GLY A 460 -4.12 12.20 -8.50
CA GLY A 460 -5.12 12.99 -9.24
C GLY A 460 -6.53 12.80 -8.67
N LYS A 461 -7.43 12.36 -9.56
CA LYS A 461 -8.82 11.99 -9.24
C LYS A 461 -9.05 10.48 -9.23
N ARG A 462 -7.98 9.68 -9.33
CA ARG A 462 -8.09 8.21 -9.51
C ARG A 462 -8.04 7.46 -8.21
N LEU A 463 -7.21 7.91 -7.27
CA LEU A 463 -6.93 7.21 -6.03
C LEU A 463 -6.60 8.20 -4.91
N ALA A 464 -7.08 7.92 -3.70
CA ALA A 464 -6.59 8.54 -2.48
C ALA A 464 -6.52 7.49 -1.37
N PHE A 465 -5.54 7.61 -0.47
CA PHE A 465 -5.39 6.66 0.63
C PHE A 465 -4.93 7.35 1.92
N ASP A 466 -5.27 6.70 3.04
CA ASP A 466 -4.85 7.07 4.39
C ASP A 466 -4.63 5.79 5.18
N LEU A 467 -3.35 5.43 5.37
CA LEU A 467 -2.91 4.18 6.00
C LEU A 467 -2.20 4.49 7.31
N SER A 468 -2.41 3.69 8.33
CA SER A 468 -1.75 3.79 9.63
C SER A 468 -1.11 2.46 10.01
N PHE A 469 0.13 2.52 10.45
CA PHE A 469 0.95 1.36 10.76
C PHE A 469 1.45 1.43 12.20
N ASN A 470 1.61 0.28 12.81
CA ASN A 470 2.33 0.10 14.06
C ASN A 470 3.37 -0.99 13.83
N ASP A 471 4.66 -0.69 14.01
CA ASP A 471 5.77 -1.61 13.76
C ASP A 471 5.60 -2.38 12.42
N GLU A 472 5.49 -1.67 11.30
CA GLU A 472 5.31 -2.21 9.95
C GLU A 472 3.97 -2.93 9.68
N THR A 473 3.16 -3.20 10.71
CA THR A 473 1.85 -3.83 10.56
C THR A 473 0.77 -2.79 10.29
N LEU A 474 0.00 -2.96 9.22
CA LEU A 474 -1.15 -2.12 8.92
C LEU A 474 -2.22 -2.30 10.00
N THR A 475 -2.52 -1.22 10.73
CA THR A 475 -3.57 -1.23 11.78
C THR A 475 -4.90 -0.72 11.25
N GLN A 476 -4.85 0.31 10.44
CA GLN A 476 -6.03 0.88 9.79
C GLN A 476 -5.64 1.41 8.40
N GLY A 477 -6.49 1.16 7.42
CA GLY A 477 -6.30 1.66 6.07
C GLY A 477 -7.61 2.06 5.42
N LEU A 478 -7.59 3.19 4.73
CA LEU A 478 -8.67 3.63 3.87
C LEU A 478 -8.09 3.93 2.50
N VAL A 479 -8.60 3.24 1.49
CA VAL A 479 -8.33 3.51 0.08
C VAL A 479 -9.63 3.95 -0.58
N PHE A 480 -9.58 5.03 -1.31
CA PHE A 480 -10.72 5.56 -2.05
C PHE A 480 -10.39 5.58 -3.55
N LEU A 481 -11.14 4.83 -4.33
CA LEU A 481 -11.01 4.77 -5.78
C LEU A 481 -11.93 5.81 -6.44
N GLY A 482 -11.41 6.53 -7.42
CA GLY A 482 -12.13 7.61 -8.10
C GLY A 482 -11.96 8.99 -7.44
N GLU A 483 -12.88 9.90 -7.71
CA GLU A 483 -12.82 11.28 -7.19
C GLU A 483 -13.09 11.29 -5.68
N SER A 484 -12.02 11.46 -4.91
CA SER A 484 -12.05 11.42 -3.45
C SER A 484 -12.92 12.54 -2.87
N PRO A 485 -13.77 12.25 -1.87
CA PRO A 485 -14.45 13.29 -1.11
C PRO A 485 -13.42 14.17 -0.39
N THR A 486 -13.72 15.46 -0.26
CA THR A 486 -12.83 16.53 0.22
C THR A 486 -12.25 16.29 1.62
N GLN A 487 -12.76 15.30 2.37
CA GLN A 487 -12.31 14.94 3.70
C GLN A 487 -12.35 13.42 3.91
N LEU A 488 -11.28 12.72 3.54
CA LEU A 488 -11.10 11.30 3.91
C LEU A 488 -11.17 11.06 5.42
N SER A 489 -10.77 12.06 6.22
CA SER A 489 -10.83 12.03 7.68
C SER A 489 -12.25 11.87 8.25
N VAL A 490 -13.30 12.25 7.54
CA VAL A 490 -14.69 12.05 7.98
C VAL A 490 -15.09 10.58 7.88
N LEU A 491 -14.53 9.84 6.94
CA LEU A 491 -14.78 8.40 6.78
C LEU A 491 -14.07 7.57 7.87
N LYS A 492 -13.00 8.09 8.47
CA LYS A 492 -12.29 7.47 9.60
C LYS A 492 -13.02 7.51 10.94
N GLN A 493 -14.18 8.16 11.05
CA GLN A 493 -14.93 8.23 12.31
C GLN A 493 -15.56 6.90 12.75
N ASN A 494 -15.53 5.88 11.91
CA ASN A 494 -15.82 4.50 12.29
C ASN A 494 -14.52 3.71 12.31
N PRO A 495 -14.05 3.21 13.44
CA PRO A 495 -12.85 2.36 13.49
C PRO A 495 -13.18 1.03 12.82
N TYR A 496 -12.75 0.86 11.59
CA TYR A 496 -12.68 -0.44 10.94
C TYR A 496 -11.30 -1.02 11.25
N ASP A 497 -11.25 -2.25 11.68
CA ASP A 497 -9.99 -3.00 11.74
C ASP A 497 -9.58 -3.37 10.30
N GLY A 498 -8.33 -3.11 9.95
CA GLY A 498 -7.75 -3.46 8.65
C GLY A 498 -8.00 -2.43 7.54
N LEU A 499 -7.82 -2.88 6.30
CA LEU A 499 -7.91 -2.09 5.07
C LEU A 499 -9.36 -2.03 4.56
N VAL A 500 -9.86 -0.83 4.34
CA VAL A 500 -11.16 -0.59 3.70
C VAL A 500 -10.95 0.09 2.35
N VAL A 501 -11.57 -0.45 1.31
CA VAL A 501 -11.54 0.13 -0.04
C VAL A 501 -12.93 0.60 -0.41
N LEU A 502 -13.08 1.87 -0.70
CA LEU A 502 -14.33 2.53 -1.08
C LEU A 502 -14.17 3.25 -2.42
N GLY A 503 -15.28 3.60 -3.04
CA GLY A 503 -15.24 4.53 -4.18
C GLY A 503 -16.14 4.16 -5.33
N SER A 504 -15.83 4.73 -6.49
CA SER A 504 -16.51 4.46 -7.75
C SER A 504 -15.52 4.45 -8.90
N LEU A 505 -15.74 3.54 -9.84
CA LEU A 505 -14.96 3.39 -11.05
C LEU A 505 -15.86 3.56 -12.27
N PRO A 506 -15.40 4.25 -13.33
CA PRO A 506 -16.16 4.35 -14.59
C PRO A 506 -16.24 2.99 -15.31
N ALA A 507 -15.19 2.18 -15.18
CA ALA A 507 -15.17 0.82 -15.70
C ALA A 507 -14.25 -0.06 -14.86
N ALA A 508 -14.55 -1.36 -14.80
CA ALA A 508 -13.68 -2.39 -14.23
C ALA A 508 -13.96 -3.72 -14.94
N ASP A 509 -12.92 -4.41 -15.34
CA ASP A 509 -12.98 -5.72 -15.98
C ASP A 509 -12.46 -6.78 -15.02
N PHE A 510 -13.27 -7.78 -14.71
CA PHE A 510 -12.96 -8.77 -13.68
C PHE A 510 -11.70 -9.58 -14.02
N GLU A 511 -11.57 -10.03 -15.25
CA GLU A 511 -10.46 -10.88 -15.70
C GLU A 511 -9.12 -10.13 -15.62
N GLN A 512 -9.12 -8.83 -15.94
CA GLN A 512 -7.93 -7.99 -15.82
C GLN A 512 -7.53 -7.80 -14.36
N TRP A 513 -8.51 -7.54 -13.47
CA TRP A 513 -8.26 -7.38 -12.05
C TRP A 513 -7.82 -8.69 -11.38
N GLU A 514 -8.44 -9.81 -11.72
CA GLU A 514 -8.05 -11.14 -11.22
C GLU A 514 -6.60 -11.46 -11.59
N GLY A 515 -6.25 -11.30 -12.88
CA GLY A 515 -4.90 -11.53 -13.36
C GLY A 515 -3.87 -10.62 -12.71
N PHE A 516 -4.21 -9.36 -12.49
CA PHE A 516 -3.36 -8.41 -11.79
C PHE A 516 -3.14 -8.81 -10.32
N VAL A 517 -4.21 -9.10 -9.59
CA VAL A 517 -4.13 -9.48 -8.16
C VAL A 517 -3.34 -10.78 -7.98
N ALA A 518 -3.54 -11.77 -8.84
CA ALA A 518 -2.79 -13.03 -8.80
C ALA A 518 -1.28 -12.79 -8.98
N LYS A 519 -0.90 -12.04 -10.01
CA LYS A 519 0.51 -11.71 -10.28
C LYS A 519 1.12 -10.84 -9.20
N PHE A 520 0.36 -9.86 -8.69
CA PHE A 520 0.79 -9.01 -7.59
C PHE A 520 1.05 -9.80 -6.31
N SER A 521 0.17 -10.75 -5.99
CA SER A 521 0.33 -11.64 -4.83
C SER A 521 1.55 -12.54 -4.94
N GLU A 522 1.85 -13.08 -6.14
CA GLU A 522 3.05 -13.89 -6.39
C GLU A 522 4.33 -13.05 -6.22
N ASN A 523 4.35 -11.82 -6.74
CA ASN A 523 5.47 -10.90 -6.57
C ASN A 523 5.69 -10.56 -5.09
N LEU A 524 4.61 -10.28 -4.37
CA LEU A 524 4.66 -9.96 -2.93
C LEU A 524 5.26 -11.12 -2.12
N GLN A 525 4.85 -12.36 -2.37
CA GLN A 525 5.41 -13.54 -1.72
C GLN A 525 6.90 -13.72 -2.03
N THR A 526 7.29 -13.46 -3.27
CA THR A 526 8.69 -13.58 -3.70
C THR A 526 9.58 -12.54 -3.00
N LEU A 527 9.13 -11.30 -2.88
CA LEU A 527 9.85 -10.22 -2.20
C LEU A 527 9.98 -10.49 -0.70
N ALA A 528 8.90 -10.90 -0.05
CA ALA A 528 8.92 -11.26 1.37
C ALA A 528 9.88 -12.42 1.68
N ALA A 529 9.94 -13.43 0.82
CA ALA A 529 10.87 -14.54 0.95
C ALA A 529 12.35 -14.09 0.80
N GLN A 530 12.64 -13.10 -0.04
CA GLN A 530 13.98 -12.55 -0.23
C GLN A 530 14.48 -11.75 0.97
N GLN A 531 13.59 -11.05 1.66
CA GLN A 531 13.93 -10.24 2.84
C GLN A 531 14.13 -11.09 4.12
N GLY A 532 13.91 -12.41 4.05
CA GLY A 532 14.16 -13.35 5.16
C GLY A 532 13.05 -13.38 6.20
N GLU A 533 11.94 -12.73 5.94
CA GLU A 533 10.73 -12.69 6.77
C GLU A 533 9.82 -13.92 6.57
N ALA A 534 10.35 -14.96 5.93
CA ALA A 534 9.63 -16.19 5.61
C ALA A 534 9.27 -17.04 6.83
N ASP A 535 8.36 -16.54 7.64
CA ASP A 535 7.35 -17.40 8.23
C ASP A 535 6.19 -17.47 7.19
N ASP A 536 6.01 -18.63 6.58
CA ASP A 536 5.15 -18.90 5.40
C ASP A 536 3.68 -18.45 5.55
N SER A 537 3.30 -17.94 6.70
CA SER A 537 1.96 -17.49 7.07
C SER A 537 1.75 -15.98 7.01
N SER A 538 2.80 -15.16 6.90
CA SER A 538 2.69 -13.70 7.05
C SER A 538 2.40 -12.95 5.75
N TYR A 539 2.63 -13.54 4.59
CA TYR A 539 2.55 -12.90 3.27
C TYR A 539 1.81 -13.76 2.22
N GLY A 540 0.66 -14.29 2.53
CA GLY A 540 -0.17 -15.02 1.59
C GLY A 540 -1.52 -14.33 1.39
N VAL A 541 -2.35 -14.90 0.51
CA VAL A 541 -3.74 -14.45 0.32
C VAL A 541 -4.50 -14.43 1.66
N GLU A 542 -4.22 -15.37 2.57
CA GLU A 542 -4.83 -15.42 3.91
C GLU A 542 -4.38 -14.26 4.81
N ALA A 543 -3.11 -13.86 4.75
CA ALA A 543 -2.61 -12.73 5.51
C ALA A 543 -3.16 -11.41 4.97
N PHE A 544 -3.22 -11.24 3.65
CA PHE A 544 -3.89 -10.11 3.02
C PHE A 544 -5.37 -10.06 3.39
N ALA A 545 -6.07 -11.19 3.30
CA ALA A 545 -7.47 -11.32 3.68
C ALA A 545 -7.69 -10.96 5.16
N SER A 546 -6.79 -11.37 6.05
CA SER A 546 -6.87 -11.04 7.49
C SER A 546 -6.75 -9.55 7.78
N ASN A 547 -6.05 -8.81 6.92
CA ASN A 547 -5.86 -7.37 7.01
C ASN A 547 -6.90 -6.57 6.19
N LEU A 548 -7.70 -7.22 5.34
CA LEU A 548 -8.77 -6.56 4.58
C LEU A 548 -10.07 -6.55 5.38
N GLY A 549 -10.58 -5.38 5.68
CA GLY A 549 -11.90 -5.20 6.27
C GLY A 549 -13.01 -5.48 5.25
N PHE A 550 -13.08 -4.67 4.21
CA PHE A 550 -13.98 -4.88 3.06
C PHE A 550 -13.62 -3.96 1.88
N VAL A 551 -14.13 -4.33 0.72
CA VAL A 551 -14.18 -3.48 -0.48
C VAL A 551 -15.65 -3.17 -0.76
N ASP A 552 -16.00 -1.90 -0.99
CA ASP A 552 -17.35 -1.47 -1.38
C ASP A 552 -17.24 -0.38 -2.46
N ILE A 553 -17.40 -0.80 -3.71
CA ILE A 553 -17.20 0.04 -4.88
C ILE A 553 -18.42 0.02 -5.80
N ALA A 554 -18.72 1.17 -6.40
CA ALA A 554 -19.67 1.28 -7.50
C ALA A 554 -18.91 1.30 -8.83
N VAL A 555 -19.36 0.57 -9.81
CA VAL A 555 -18.76 0.50 -11.16
C VAL A 555 -19.83 0.83 -12.18
N ASP A 556 -19.57 1.83 -13.03
CA ASP A 556 -20.55 2.24 -14.04
C ASP A 556 -20.67 1.18 -15.15
N GLU A 557 -19.53 0.60 -15.58
CA GLU A 557 -19.46 -0.50 -16.55
C GLU A 557 -18.58 -1.63 -15.98
N PHE A 558 -19.18 -2.72 -15.55
CA PHE A 558 -18.48 -3.89 -15.02
C PHE A 558 -18.39 -4.98 -16.06
N GLY A 559 -17.16 -5.30 -16.51
CA GLY A 559 -16.85 -6.39 -17.42
C GLY A 559 -16.73 -7.73 -16.69
N LEU A 560 -17.38 -8.76 -17.20
CA LEU A 560 -17.28 -10.14 -16.71
C LEU A 560 -17.55 -11.10 -17.86
N LEU A 561 -16.62 -12.00 -18.15
CA LEU A 561 -16.71 -13.00 -19.23
C LEU A 561 -17.10 -12.37 -20.59
N GLY A 562 -16.47 -11.23 -20.92
CA GLY A 562 -16.74 -10.50 -22.17
C GLY A 562 -18.09 -9.80 -22.22
N GLN A 563 -18.86 -9.79 -21.14
CA GLN A 563 -20.12 -9.05 -20.99
C GLN A 563 -19.91 -7.79 -20.17
N SER A 564 -20.66 -6.72 -20.48
CA SER A 564 -20.64 -5.47 -19.72
C SER A 564 -21.97 -5.32 -18.97
N PHE A 565 -21.89 -5.07 -17.67
CA PHE A 565 -23.02 -4.85 -16.75
C PHE A 565 -23.01 -3.42 -16.25
N ALA A 566 -24.09 -2.69 -16.50
CA ALA A 566 -24.17 -1.29 -16.12
C ALA A 566 -24.49 -1.08 -14.62
N ASN A 567 -23.90 -0.04 -14.00
CA ASN A 567 -24.21 0.43 -12.65
C ASN A 567 -24.18 -0.68 -11.58
N GLN A 568 -23.07 -1.38 -11.48
CA GLN A 568 -22.85 -2.45 -10.51
C GLN A 568 -22.31 -1.88 -9.18
N SER A 569 -22.79 -2.39 -8.06
CA SER A 569 -22.18 -2.28 -6.75
C SER A 569 -21.55 -3.61 -6.37
N LEU A 570 -20.27 -3.59 -6.05
CA LEU A 570 -19.49 -4.76 -5.64
C LEU A 570 -19.05 -4.57 -4.19
N ARG A 571 -19.44 -5.52 -3.34
CA ARG A 571 -18.93 -5.59 -1.97
C ARG A 571 -18.20 -6.88 -1.75
N VAL A 572 -16.90 -6.78 -1.45
CA VAL A 572 -16.03 -7.95 -1.20
C VAL A 572 -15.61 -7.96 0.26
N ARG A 573 -15.73 -9.10 0.90
CA ARG A 573 -15.32 -9.32 2.29
C ARG A 573 -14.61 -10.67 2.41
N PRO A 574 -13.52 -10.76 3.16
CA PRO A 574 -12.94 -12.05 3.49
C PRO A 574 -13.76 -12.78 4.55
N ASN A 575 -13.87 -14.09 4.41
CA ASN A 575 -14.31 -15.00 5.48
C ASN A 575 -13.14 -15.91 5.85
N ILE A 576 -12.47 -15.57 6.93
CA ILE A 576 -11.24 -16.28 7.36
C ILE A 576 -11.55 -17.70 7.83
N GLU A 577 -12.73 -17.95 8.43
CA GLU A 577 -13.11 -19.27 8.92
C GLU A 577 -13.33 -20.26 7.77
N SER A 578 -14.02 -19.83 6.70
CA SER A 578 -14.27 -20.67 5.52
C SER A 578 -13.18 -20.56 4.46
N LYS A 579 -12.22 -19.65 4.62
CA LYS A 579 -11.15 -19.33 3.67
C LYS A 579 -11.67 -18.94 2.29
N ASN A 580 -12.70 -18.10 2.25
CA ASN A 580 -13.36 -17.65 1.04
C ASN A 580 -13.46 -16.12 0.98
N TRP A 581 -13.43 -15.56 -0.21
CA TRP A 581 -13.91 -14.22 -0.51
C TRP A 581 -15.43 -14.26 -0.68
N LEU A 582 -16.15 -13.41 0.03
CA LEU A 582 -17.58 -13.21 -0.11
C LEU A 582 -17.80 -11.97 -0.98
N VAL A 583 -18.40 -12.16 -2.15
CA VAL A 583 -18.64 -11.09 -3.13
C VAL A 583 -20.15 -10.90 -3.27
N ASP A 584 -20.67 -9.77 -2.83
CA ASP A 584 -22.04 -9.35 -3.04
C ASP A 584 -22.12 -8.46 -4.29
N LEU A 585 -22.93 -8.84 -5.25
CA LEU A 585 -23.19 -8.14 -6.50
C LEU A 585 -24.59 -7.53 -6.45
N ALA A 586 -24.71 -6.23 -6.72
CA ALA A 586 -25.98 -5.55 -6.76
C ALA A 586 -26.05 -4.56 -7.92
N GLY A 587 -26.91 -4.86 -8.89
CA GLY A 587 -27.10 -4.04 -10.08
C GLY A 587 -28.41 -4.36 -10.81
N PRO A 588 -28.73 -3.58 -11.83
CA PRO A 588 -29.96 -3.77 -12.59
C PRO A 588 -29.96 -5.06 -13.40
N GLU A 589 -28.78 -5.54 -13.79
CA GLU A 589 -28.61 -6.67 -14.72
C GLU A 589 -27.96 -7.88 -14.05
N LEU A 590 -27.09 -7.66 -13.04
CA LEU A 590 -26.41 -8.72 -12.31
C LEU A 590 -26.61 -8.49 -10.81
N GLU A 591 -27.28 -9.45 -10.14
CA GLU A 591 -27.53 -9.40 -8.70
C GLU A 591 -27.34 -10.79 -8.10
N GLY A 592 -26.60 -10.87 -7.01
CA GLY A 592 -26.36 -12.13 -6.34
C GLY A 592 -25.18 -12.12 -5.40
N HIS A 593 -24.70 -13.32 -5.09
CA HIS A 593 -23.61 -13.57 -4.18
C HIS A 593 -22.67 -14.62 -4.76
N VAL A 594 -21.36 -14.40 -4.62
CA VAL A 594 -20.33 -15.31 -5.08
C VAL A 594 -19.35 -15.56 -3.94
N GLU A 595 -19.02 -16.83 -3.69
CA GLU A 595 -17.92 -17.21 -2.80
C GLU A 595 -16.76 -17.75 -3.64
N VAL A 596 -15.58 -17.15 -3.46
CA VAL A 596 -14.36 -17.54 -4.14
C VAL A 596 -13.34 -18.04 -3.11
N PRO A 597 -12.83 -19.27 -3.21
CA PRO A 597 -11.83 -19.76 -2.28
C PRO A 597 -10.53 -18.96 -2.35
N PHE A 598 -9.79 -18.84 -1.23
CA PHE A 598 -8.47 -18.21 -1.20
C PHE A 598 -7.39 -18.97 -1.98
N ALA A 599 -7.59 -20.25 -2.18
CA ALA A 599 -6.72 -21.16 -2.92
C ALA A 599 -7.55 -21.99 -3.91
N GLU A 600 -6.92 -22.96 -4.59
CA GLU A 600 -7.65 -23.88 -5.45
C GLU A 600 -8.84 -24.52 -4.71
N GLY A 601 -10.04 -24.39 -5.28
CA GLY A 601 -11.26 -24.86 -4.67
C GLY A 601 -12.47 -24.64 -5.56
N GLU A 602 -13.63 -25.10 -5.08
CA GLU A 602 -14.90 -24.95 -5.76
C GLU A 602 -15.55 -23.60 -5.41
N MET A 603 -15.85 -22.80 -6.43
CA MET A 603 -16.58 -21.53 -6.25
C MET A 603 -18.07 -21.81 -6.01
N LEU A 604 -18.72 -20.91 -5.28
CA LEU A 604 -20.17 -20.88 -5.16
C LEU A 604 -20.72 -19.61 -5.79
N VAL A 605 -21.57 -19.78 -6.80
CA VAL A 605 -22.20 -18.69 -7.53
C VAL A 605 -23.72 -18.77 -7.35
N ALA A 606 -24.31 -17.82 -6.61
CA ALA A 606 -25.73 -17.78 -6.32
C ALA A 606 -26.34 -16.45 -6.77
N LEU A 607 -26.89 -16.43 -7.96
CA LEU A 607 -27.45 -15.24 -8.58
C LEU A 607 -28.97 -15.16 -8.36
N GLN A 608 -29.46 -13.98 -8.02
CA GLN A 608 -30.88 -13.68 -8.02
C GLN A 608 -31.32 -13.36 -9.45
N LYS A 609 -30.44 -12.66 -10.17
CA LYS A 609 -30.71 -12.18 -11.52
C LYS A 609 -29.42 -12.11 -12.32
N LEU A 610 -29.49 -12.57 -13.55
CA LEU A 610 -28.47 -12.42 -14.57
C LEU A 610 -29.15 -12.02 -15.89
N ARG A 611 -28.86 -10.79 -16.32
CA ARG A 611 -29.31 -10.30 -17.64
C ARG A 611 -28.10 -10.02 -18.50
N VAL A 612 -27.98 -10.77 -19.57
CA VAL A 612 -26.90 -10.66 -20.54
C VAL A 612 -27.42 -9.96 -21.79
N ALA A 613 -26.67 -9.01 -22.32
CA ALA A 613 -27.00 -8.40 -23.60
C ALA A 613 -26.99 -9.51 -24.67
N GLY A 614 -28.11 -9.72 -25.32
CA GLY A 614 -28.22 -10.65 -26.44
C GLY A 614 -28.10 -9.86 -27.73
N ASP A 615 -27.40 -10.39 -28.72
CA ASP A 615 -27.58 -9.93 -30.09
C ASP A 615 -29.03 -10.24 -30.51
N GLU A 616 -29.65 -9.43 -31.38
CA GLU A 616 -31.04 -9.61 -31.83
C GLU A 616 -31.30 -11.00 -32.49
N SER A 617 -30.25 -11.82 -32.59
CA SER A 617 -30.26 -13.18 -33.13
C SER A 617 -30.08 -14.30 -32.10
N SER A 618 -30.11 -14.04 -30.78
CA SER A 618 -29.87 -15.05 -29.74
C SER A 618 -31.04 -16.02 -29.58
N THR A 619 -31.20 -16.88 -30.55
CA THR A 619 -31.97 -18.12 -30.43
C THR A 619 -31.00 -19.26 -30.08
N ILE A 620 -31.38 -20.16 -29.18
CA ILE A 620 -30.64 -21.42 -28.99
C ILE A 620 -30.65 -22.16 -30.33
N GLY A 621 -29.46 -22.52 -30.79
CA GLY A 621 -29.23 -23.19 -32.03
C GLY A 621 -28.23 -22.46 -32.94
N PRO A 622 -27.65 -23.13 -33.91
CA PRO A 622 -26.64 -22.55 -34.79
C PRO A 622 -27.21 -21.34 -35.55
N GLN A 623 -26.55 -20.21 -35.41
CA GLN A 623 -26.92 -18.98 -36.11
C GLN A 623 -26.53 -19.11 -37.59
N ARG A 624 -27.45 -18.80 -38.50
CA ARG A 624 -27.16 -18.68 -39.94
C ARG A 624 -27.12 -17.20 -40.31
N GLU A 625 -26.04 -16.77 -40.99
CA GLU A 625 -25.98 -15.42 -41.50
C GLU A 625 -27.17 -15.09 -42.42
N VAL A 626 -27.89 -14.01 -42.06
CA VAL A 626 -29.02 -13.49 -42.86
C VAL A 626 -28.47 -12.82 -44.09
N GLY A 627 -28.18 -13.62 -45.11
CA GLY A 627 -27.63 -13.04 -46.36
C GLY A 627 -27.79 -13.87 -47.62
N ASN A 628 -27.70 -15.20 -47.57
CA ASN A 628 -27.99 -16.08 -48.72
C ASN A 628 -28.31 -17.49 -48.22
N ALA A 629 -29.50 -17.92 -48.37
CA ALA A 629 -30.12 -19.06 -47.71
C ALA A 629 -29.65 -20.46 -48.16
N THR A 630 -28.45 -20.67 -48.67
CA THR A 630 -28.09 -22.00 -49.22
C THR A 630 -26.71 -22.52 -48.91
N ASP A 631 -25.75 -21.73 -48.35
CA ASP A 631 -24.37 -22.24 -48.20
C ASP A 631 -23.58 -21.71 -46.99
N ALA A 632 -24.13 -20.95 -46.05
CA ALA A 632 -23.37 -20.51 -44.84
C ALA A 632 -23.41 -21.62 -43.78
N ALA A 633 -22.24 -22.06 -43.36
CA ALA A 633 -22.12 -22.96 -42.21
C ALA A 633 -22.69 -22.28 -40.93
N PRO A 634 -23.38 -23.04 -40.07
CA PRO A 634 -23.92 -22.50 -38.82
C PRO A 634 -22.79 -22.00 -37.89
N ILE A 635 -23.01 -20.86 -37.24
CA ILE A 635 -22.03 -20.26 -36.29
C ILE A 635 -22.29 -20.78 -34.91
N ASP A 636 -21.25 -21.32 -34.26
CA ASP A 636 -21.28 -21.73 -32.86
C ASP A 636 -20.80 -20.54 -32.01
N SER A 637 -21.71 -19.96 -31.25
CA SER A 637 -21.45 -18.73 -30.49
C SER A 637 -20.47 -18.87 -29.30
N LEU A 638 -20.21 -20.11 -28.85
CA LEU A 638 -19.30 -20.41 -27.74
C LEU A 638 -18.02 -21.15 -28.25
N ALA A 639 -17.80 -21.24 -29.54
CA ALA A 639 -16.69 -22.00 -30.13
C ALA A 639 -15.28 -21.52 -29.67
N GLU A 640 -15.14 -20.27 -29.23
CA GLU A 640 -13.85 -19.72 -28.76
C GLU A 640 -13.60 -20.02 -27.28
N LEU A 641 -14.57 -20.56 -26.53
CA LEU A 641 -14.42 -20.83 -25.11
C LEU A 641 -13.81 -22.22 -24.86
N ASP A 642 -12.75 -22.28 -24.09
CA ASP A 642 -12.19 -23.55 -23.63
C ASP A 642 -12.82 -23.94 -22.27
N PRO A 643 -13.67 -24.98 -22.23
CA PRO A 643 -14.36 -25.40 -21.01
C PRO A 643 -13.41 -25.96 -19.93
N ARG A 644 -12.18 -26.33 -20.29
CA ARG A 644 -11.17 -26.84 -19.35
C ARG A 644 -10.59 -25.75 -18.45
N LEU A 645 -10.74 -24.47 -18.86
CA LEU A 645 -10.25 -23.29 -18.15
C LEU A 645 -11.27 -22.74 -17.17
N PHE A 646 -12.48 -23.23 -17.16
CA PHE A 646 -13.47 -22.77 -16.18
C PHE A 646 -13.09 -23.22 -14.77
N PRO A 647 -13.34 -22.39 -13.75
CA PRO A 647 -13.17 -22.81 -12.36
C PRO A 647 -14.23 -23.87 -12.01
N ALA A 648 -13.88 -24.82 -11.14
CA ALA A 648 -14.87 -25.70 -10.54
C ALA A 648 -15.86 -24.86 -9.73
N MET A 649 -17.17 -25.03 -9.98
CA MET A 649 -18.17 -24.19 -9.32
C MET A 649 -19.52 -24.89 -9.07
N ARG A 650 -20.22 -24.42 -8.05
CA ARG A 650 -21.63 -24.63 -7.85
C ARG A 650 -22.37 -23.37 -8.27
N PHE A 651 -23.14 -23.50 -9.34
CA PHE A 651 -23.88 -22.39 -9.91
C PHE A 651 -25.37 -22.51 -9.63
N SER A 652 -25.99 -21.41 -9.25
CA SER A 652 -27.44 -21.27 -9.19
C SER A 652 -27.85 -19.87 -9.61
N ALA A 653 -28.89 -19.76 -10.45
CA ALA A 653 -29.48 -18.50 -10.85
C ALA A 653 -31.00 -18.64 -10.85
N ARG A 654 -31.70 -17.68 -10.24
CA ARG A 654 -33.17 -17.67 -10.18
C ARG A 654 -33.79 -17.14 -11.45
N GLU A 655 -33.20 -16.12 -12.04
CA GLU A 655 -33.65 -15.49 -13.26
C GLU A 655 -32.47 -15.24 -14.19
N ILE A 656 -32.49 -15.89 -15.35
CA ILE A 656 -31.55 -15.62 -16.45
C ILE A 656 -32.36 -15.06 -17.60
N VAL A 657 -31.90 -13.91 -18.15
CA VAL A 657 -32.45 -13.25 -19.32
C VAL A 657 -31.32 -12.98 -20.30
N ILE A 658 -31.46 -13.42 -21.54
CA ILE A 658 -30.49 -13.15 -22.61
C ILE A 658 -31.19 -12.32 -23.68
N GLY A 659 -30.72 -11.09 -23.89
CA GLY A 659 -31.49 -10.11 -24.66
C GLY A 659 -32.84 -9.83 -24.02
N ASP A 660 -33.91 -10.05 -24.80
CA ASP A 660 -35.32 -9.94 -24.33
C ASP A 660 -35.94 -11.30 -23.94
N SER A 661 -35.18 -12.38 -24.06
CA SER A 661 -35.68 -13.75 -23.89
C SER A 661 -35.41 -14.27 -22.48
N PRO A 662 -36.45 -14.68 -21.72
CA PRO A 662 -36.26 -15.33 -20.42
C PRO A 662 -35.76 -16.77 -20.63
N TYR A 663 -34.66 -17.11 -19.90
CA TYR A 663 -34.07 -18.45 -19.85
C TYR A 663 -34.37 -19.15 -18.53
N GLY A 664 -35.17 -18.53 -17.66
CA GLY A 664 -35.67 -19.10 -16.43
C GLY A 664 -34.61 -19.27 -15.35
N SER A 665 -34.71 -20.38 -14.60
CA SER A 665 -33.84 -20.69 -13.50
C SER A 665 -32.93 -21.86 -13.78
N TRP A 666 -31.69 -21.82 -13.27
CA TRP A 666 -30.68 -22.84 -13.52
C TRP A 666 -29.91 -23.16 -12.25
N ARG A 667 -29.52 -24.44 -12.10
CA ARG A 667 -28.64 -24.93 -11.05
C ARG A 667 -27.79 -26.08 -11.57
N PHE A 668 -26.50 -26.05 -11.31
CA PHE A 668 -25.56 -27.12 -11.65
C PHE A 668 -24.27 -27.03 -10.85
N ARG A 669 -23.54 -28.14 -10.85
CA ARG A 669 -22.17 -28.20 -10.41
C ARG A 669 -21.27 -28.45 -11.62
N LEU A 670 -20.36 -27.52 -11.87
CA LEU A 670 -19.38 -27.56 -12.95
C LEU A 670 -18.07 -28.09 -12.40
N GLN A 671 -17.53 -29.07 -13.10
CA GLN A 671 -16.20 -29.63 -12.81
C GLN A 671 -15.43 -29.77 -14.12
N PRO A 672 -14.44 -28.90 -14.36
CA PRO A 672 -13.55 -29.04 -15.53
C PRO A 672 -12.56 -30.18 -15.30
N ASP A 673 -12.12 -30.79 -16.41
CA ASP A 673 -11.03 -31.75 -16.43
C ASP A 673 -10.17 -31.59 -17.71
N ALA A 674 -9.23 -32.50 -17.95
CA ALA A 674 -8.33 -32.40 -19.08
C ALA A 674 -9.01 -32.56 -20.45
N THR A 675 -10.25 -33.03 -20.50
CA THR A 675 -11.01 -33.36 -21.73
C THR A 675 -12.23 -32.47 -21.95
N GLY A 676 -12.56 -31.61 -20.96
CA GLY A 676 -13.70 -30.70 -21.03
C GLY A 676 -14.23 -30.28 -19.68
N ALA A 677 -15.56 -30.10 -19.59
CA ALA A 677 -16.24 -29.74 -18.36
C ALA A 677 -17.51 -30.58 -18.15
N GLY A 678 -17.60 -31.20 -17.00
CA GLY A 678 -18.77 -31.96 -16.57
C GLY A 678 -19.73 -31.12 -15.75
N PHE A 679 -21.04 -31.23 -16.04
CA PHE A 679 -22.11 -30.58 -15.30
C PHE A 679 -22.90 -31.68 -14.60
N SER A 680 -22.92 -31.65 -13.29
CA SER A 680 -23.66 -32.58 -12.45
C SER A 680 -24.66 -31.83 -11.59
N ALA A 681 -25.59 -32.55 -10.94
CA ALA A 681 -26.71 -31.97 -10.17
C ALA A 681 -27.49 -30.91 -10.99
N LEU A 682 -27.58 -31.14 -12.31
CA LEU A 682 -28.19 -30.21 -13.26
C LEU A 682 -29.70 -30.17 -13.07
N ALA A 683 -30.24 -28.99 -12.91
CA ALA A 683 -31.64 -28.69 -12.85
C ALA A 683 -31.93 -27.34 -13.45
N PHE A 684 -33.04 -27.21 -14.18
CA PHE A 684 -33.46 -25.94 -14.76
C PHE A 684 -35.00 -25.88 -14.97
N ASP A 685 -35.49 -24.66 -15.08
CA ASP A 685 -36.80 -24.34 -15.64
C ASP A 685 -36.56 -23.34 -16.76
N PHE A 686 -36.54 -23.84 -17.99
CA PHE A 686 -36.31 -23.07 -19.19
C PHE A 686 -37.61 -22.96 -19.98
N ARG A 687 -38.30 -21.83 -19.92
CA ARG A 687 -39.53 -21.55 -20.66
C ARG A 687 -40.57 -22.67 -20.54
N GLY A 688 -40.71 -23.23 -19.31
CA GLY A 688 -41.63 -24.32 -19.02
C GLY A 688 -41.11 -25.71 -19.30
N LEU A 689 -39.90 -25.87 -19.87
CA LEU A 689 -39.19 -27.12 -19.96
C LEU A 689 -38.37 -27.30 -18.66
N GLN A 690 -38.67 -28.29 -17.88
CA GLN A 690 -38.11 -28.55 -16.57
C GLN A 690 -37.21 -29.80 -16.59
N LEU A 691 -36.05 -29.69 -16.03
CA LEU A 691 -35.20 -30.83 -15.69
C LEU A 691 -35.27 -31.05 -14.20
N GLU A 692 -35.70 -32.26 -13.73
CA GLU A 692 -36.05 -32.56 -12.35
C GLU A 692 -37.17 -31.65 -11.77
N ALA A 693 -38.38 -32.20 -11.61
CA ALA A 693 -39.60 -31.51 -11.22
C ALA A 693 -39.65 -30.92 -9.82
N GLN A 694 -38.53 -30.65 -9.15
CA GLN A 694 -38.48 -29.95 -7.89
C GLN A 694 -38.32 -28.45 -8.13
N GLN A 695 -39.19 -27.63 -7.55
CA GLN A 695 -39.10 -26.18 -7.55
C GLN A 695 -37.65 -25.75 -7.20
N LEU A 696 -36.97 -25.13 -8.15
CA LEU A 696 -35.69 -24.48 -7.94
C LEU A 696 -35.93 -23.27 -7.03
N ALA A 697 -36.01 -23.48 -5.74
CA ALA A 697 -35.83 -22.41 -4.78
C ALA A 697 -34.33 -22.07 -4.80
N VAL A 698 -33.97 -20.82 -5.14
CA VAL A 698 -32.66 -20.29 -4.82
C VAL A 698 -32.66 -20.19 -3.30
N GLU A 699 -32.26 -21.29 -2.65
CA GLU A 699 -32.08 -21.32 -1.22
C GLU A 699 -30.86 -20.47 -0.86
N ARG A 700 -30.90 -19.91 0.33
CA ARG A 700 -29.72 -19.25 0.89
C ARG A 700 -28.55 -20.23 0.86
N ILE A 701 -27.37 -19.71 0.59
CA ILE A 701 -26.10 -20.43 0.52
C ILE A 701 -25.90 -21.40 1.69
N ASP A 702 -26.37 -21.02 2.88
CA ASP A 702 -26.28 -21.80 4.10
C ASP A 702 -27.02 -23.14 4.05
N ASN A 703 -27.91 -23.37 3.09
CA ASN A 703 -28.79 -24.53 2.98
C ASN A 703 -28.61 -25.33 1.67
N TRP A 704 -27.50 -25.11 0.93
CA TRP A 704 -27.20 -25.97 -0.21
C TRP A 704 -26.88 -27.39 0.30
N THR A 705 -27.86 -28.30 0.20
CA THR A 705 -27.61 -29.73 0.35
C THR A 705 -27.66 -30.37 -1.02
N GLU A 706 -26.61 -31.12 -1.40
CA GLU A 706 -26.72 -32.05 -2.52
C GLU A 706 -27.95 -32.95 -2.27
N PRO A 707 -28.77 -33.23 -3.29
CA PRO A 707 -29.81 -34.23 -3.14
C PRO A 707 -29.14 -35.52 -2.64
N ASP A 708 -29.54 -35.97 -1.45
CA ASP A 708 -28.94 -37.10 -0.74
C ASP A 708 -28.93 -38.32 -1.65
N ALA A 709 -27.74 -38.76 -2.05
CA ALA A 709 -27.55 -40.04 -2.73
C ALA A 709 -28.12 -41.23 -1.92
N ALA A 710 -28.39 -41.03 -0.63
CA ALA A 710 -28.96 -42.01 0.26
C ALA A 710 -30.47 -42.28 0.03
N ASN A 711 -31.21 -41.39 -0.65
CA ASN A 711 -32.62 -41.57 -0.99
C ASN A 711 -32.86 -42.16 -2.38
N ALA A 712 -31.82 -42.42 -3.17
CA ALA A 712 -31.92 -43.02 -4.49
C ALA A 712 -32.38 -44.51 -4.45
N ASP A 713 -32.22 -45.21 -3.33
CA ASP A 713 -32.57 -46.62 -3.18
C ASP A 713 -34.09 -46.86 -2.95
N SER A 714 -34.92 -45.83 -2.82
CA SER A 714 -36.36 -45.97 -2.58
C SER A 714 -37.25 -45.67 -3.78
N LEU A 715 -36.67 -45.36 -4.96
CA LEU A 715 -37.44 -45.14 -6.18
C LEU A 715 -37.48 -46.41 -7.04
N PRO A 716 -38.67 -46.77 -7.56
CA PRO A 716 -38.80 -47.91 -8.45
C PRO A 716 -38.35 -47.51 -9.86
N GLN A 717 -37.16 -47.82 -10.20
CA GLN A 717 -36.37 -47.76 -11.44
C GLN A 717 -35.18 -46.79 -11.38
N PRO A 718 -34.03 -47.15 -11.98
CA PRO A 718 -32.89 -46.23 -12.04
C PRO A 718 -33.25 -45.01 -12.90
N VAL A 719 -33.61 -43.94 -12.24
CA VAL A 719 -33.70 -42.62 -12.88
C VAL A 719 -32.26 -42.20 -13.16
N LEU A 720 -31.92 -42.05 -14.44
CA LEU A 720 -30.61 -41.48 -14.84
C LEU A 720 -30.44 -40.13 -14.16
N ALA A 721 -29.38 -40.00 -13.39
CA ALA A 721 -29.06 -38.68 -12.79
C ALA A 721 -28.78 -37.70 -13.94
N PRO A 722 -29.44 -36.52 -13.94
CA PRO A 722 -29.21 -35.54 -15.00
C PRO A 722 -27.75 -35.14 -15.06
N SER A 723 -27.17 -35.23 -16.23
CA SER A 723 -25.79 -34.89 -16.48
C SER A 723 -25.62 -34.24 -17.85
N PHE A 724 -24.65 -33.37 -17.92
CA PHE A 724 -24.22 -32.75 -19.14
C PHE A 724 -22.70 -32.76 -19.18
N TYR A 725 -22.11 -33.03 -20.35
CA TYR A 725 -20.66 -32.97 -20.50
C TYR A 725 -20.30 -32.19 -21.78
N TRP A 726 -19.43 -31.18 -21.62
CA TRP A 726 -18.91 -30.41 -22.74
C TRP A 726 -17.46 -30.79 -22.99
N HIS A 727 -17.24 -31.60 -24.02
CA HIS A 727 -15.94 -32.06 -24.48
C HIS A 727 -15.23 -30.97 -25.30
N PHE A 728 -13.92 -30.91 -25.16
CA PHE A 728 -13.05 -30.08 -25.99
C PHE A 728 -11.65 -30.70 -26.10
N ASP A 729 -11.25 -31.06 -27.34
CA ASP A 729 -9.95 -31.69 -27.64
C ASP A 729 -8.83 -30.69 -27.96
N GLY A 730 -9.14 -29.40 -27.98
CA GLY A 730 -8.25 -28.28 -28.35
C GLY A 730 -8.54 -27.67 -29.72
N GLU A 731 -9.41 -28.32 -30.50
CA GLU A 731 -9.85 -27.82 -31.80
C GLU A 731 -11.37 -27.96 -31.98
N ASN A 732 -11.96 -29.09 -31.48
CA ASN A 732 -13.36 -29.42 -31.71
C ASN A 732 -14.11 -29.55 -30.40
N HIS A 733 -15.35 -29.07 -30.38
CA HIS A 733 -16.29 -29.24 -29.31
C HIS A 733 -17.27 -30.36 -29.57
N ARG A 734 -17.72 -31.03 -28.53
CA ARG A 734 -18.81 -31.99 -28.54
C ARG A 734 -19.57 -31.94 -27.22
N SER A 735 -20.89 -31.97 -27.29
CA SER A 735 -21.77 -31.90 -26.11
C SER A 735 -22.57 -33.18 -25.96
N GLU A 736 -22.66 -33.65 -24.71
CA GLU A 736 -23.42 -34.84 -24.33
C GLU A 736 -24.42 -34.46 -23.23
N PHE A 737 -25.67 -34.85 -23.36
CA PHE A 737 -26.73 -34.63 -22.40
C PHE A 737 -27.45 -35.94 -22.05
N SER A 738 -27.70 -36.15 -20.75
CA SER A 738 -28.54 -37.26 -20.27
C SER A 738 -29.46 -36.76 -19.17
N GLY A 739 -30.78 -36.96 -19.29
CA GLY A 739 -31.71 -36.53 -18.26
C GLY A 739 -33.17 -36.72 -18.67
N ARG A 740 -34.08 -36.58 -17.68
CA ARG A 740 -35.52 -36.58 -17.90
C ARG A 740 -36.01 -35.12 -17.90
N LEU A 741 -36.50 -34.69 -19.05
CA LEU A 741 -37.17 -33.39 -19.23
C LEU A 741 -38.66 -33.56 -18.95
N HIS A 742 -39.20 -32.64 -18.18
CA HIS A 742 -40.61 -32.57 -17.85
C HIS A 742 -41.23 -31.29 -18.40
N VAL A 743 -42.48 -31.37 -18.90
CA VAL A 743 -43.29 -30.24 -19.30
C VAL A 743 -44.69 -30.35 -18.69
N ALA A 744 -45.25 -29.27 -18.20
CA ALA A 744 -46.63 -29.20 -17.73
C ALA A 744 -47.61 -29.05 -18.89
N ASP A 745 -47.26 -28.23 -19.89
CA ASP A 745 -47.99 -28.06 -21.14
C ASP A 745 -47.03 -27.85 -22.30
N LEU A 746 -46.95 -28.84 -23.20
CA LEU A 746 -46.07 -28.79 -24.34
C LEU A 746 -46.44 -27.65 -25.31
N GLY A 747 -47.72 -27.28 -25.40
CA GLY A 747 -48.15 -26.16 -26.20
C GLY A 747 -47.70 -24.81 -25.70
N GLU A 748 -47.53 -24.66 -24.37
CA GLU A 748 -46.93 -23.46 -23.77
C GLU A 748 -45.41 -23.40 -24.03
N VAL A 749 -44.73 -24.52 -23.90
CA VAL A 749 -43.29 -24.63 -24.18
C VAL A 749 -43.00 -24.27 -25.65
N LEU A 750 -43.83 -24.81 -26.62
CA LEU A 750 -43.73 -24.46 -28.03
C LEU A 750 -43.88 -22.95 -28.25
N ARG A 751 -44.94 -22.37 -27.66
CA ARG A 751 -45.22 -20.94 -27.80
C ARG A 751 -44.08 -20.07 -27.23
N ALA A 752 -43.59 -20.45 -26.05
CA ALA A 752 -42.49 -19.73 -25.37
C ALA A 752 -41.18 -19.77 -26.16
N ASN A 753 -40.97 -20.75 -27.01
CA ASN A 753 -39.82 -20.89 -27.88
C ASN A 753 -40.06 -20.41 -29.32
N GLY A 754 -41.16 -19.66 -29.56
CA GLY A 754 -41.44 -19.04 -30.87
C GLY A 754 -42.08 -19.96 -31.88
N TYR A 755 -42.53 -21.17 -31.49
CA TYR A 755 -43.21 -22.11 -32.37
C TYR A 755 -44.73 -22.01 -32.28
N ALA A 756 -45.42 -22.29 -33.35
CA ALA A 756 -46.86 -22.43 -33.33
C ALA A 756 -47.22 -23.67 -32.49
N PRO A 757 -48.13 -23.55 -31.51
CA PRO A 757 -48.51 -24.69 -30.70
C PRO A 757 -49.26 -25.70 -31.59
N SER A 758 -48.63 -26.87 -31.86
CA SER A 758 -49.23 -27.97 -32.64
C SER A 758 -50.07 -28.91 -31.77
N LEU A 759 -49.79 -28.91 -30.45
CA LEU A 759 -50.55 -29.67 -29.48
C LEU A 759 -50.53 -28.98 -28.13
N GLU A 760 -51.49 -29.27 -27.29
CA GLU A 760 -51.54 -28.97 -25.89
C GLU A 760 -51.52 -30.28 -25.10
N SER A 761 -50.90 -30.27 -23.89
CA SER A 761 -50.85 -31.45 -23.00
C SER A 761 -50.98 -31.03 -21.54
N ASN A 762 -51.34 -31.95 -20.66
CA ASN A 762 -51.36 -31.71 -19.21
C ASN A 762 -50.04 -32.13 -18.55
N ALA A 763 -49.27 -32.98 -19.18
CA ALA A 763 -47.93 -33.35 -18.77
C ALA A 763 -47.19 -34.03 -19.92
N GLY A 764 -45.86 -33.92 -19.93
CA GLY A 764 -44.99 -34.64 -20.82
C GLY A 764 -43.63 -34.91 -20.18
N ASP A 765 -43.17 -36.17 -20.32
CA ASP A 765 -41.86 -36.59 -19.85
C ASP A 765 -41.02 -37.09 -21.07
N PHE A 766 -39.76 -36.66 -21.11
CA PHE A 766 -38.81 -37.03 -22.16
C PHE A 766 -37.55 -37.55 -21.53
N ASP A 767 -37.35 -38.85 -21.53
CA ASP A 767 -36.08 -39.49 -21.12
C ASP A 767 -35.09 -39.40 -22.29
N SER A 768 -34.07 -38.56 -22.18
CA SER A 768 -33.17 -38.21 -23.27
C SER A 768 -31.72 -38.56 -22.97
N GLN A 769 -31.05 -39.14 -23.97
CA GLN A 769 -29.60 -39.34 -24.02
C GLN A 769 -29.16 -38.84 -25.41
N LEU A 770 -28.57 -37.68 -25.44
CA LEU A 770 -28.28 -36.94 -26.65
C LEU A 770 -26.84 -36.53 -26.72
N GLU A 771 -26.28 -36.52 -27.91
CA GLU A 771 -25.00 -35.91 -28.22
C GLU A 771 -25.10 -35.10 -29.51
N TRP A 772 -24.25 -34.08 -29.61
CA TRP A 772 -24.13 -33.27 -30.81
C TRP A 772 -22.73 -32.69 -30.95
N PRO A 773 -22.26 -32.44 -32.18
CA PRO A 773 -21.02 -31.68 -32.43
C PRO A 773 -21.21 -30.22 -32.03
N GLY A 774 -20.14 -29.60 -31.50
CA GLY A 774 -20.18 -28.22 -31.10
C GLY A 774 -20.40 -28.03 -29.60
N THR A 775 -20.51 -26.75 -29.23
CA THR A 775 -20.72 -26.31 -27.82
C THR A 775 -22.17 -26.55 -27.37
N PRO A 776 -22.45 -26.33 -26.08
CA PRO A 776 -23.83 -26.37 -25.59
C PRO A 776 -24.81 -25.46 -26.34
N ALA A 777 -24.32 -24.36 -26.90
CA ALA A 777 -25.13 -23.40 -27.67
C ALA A 777 -25.41 -23.86 -29.10
N PHE A 778 -24.69 -24.85 -29.60
CA PHE A 778 -24.88 -25.40 -30.95
C PHE A 778 -25.96 -26.46 -31.03
N PHE A 779 -26.91 -26.44 -30.13
CA PHE A 779 -28.01 -27.38 -30.04
C PHE A 779 -29.03 -27.18 -31.22
N ASP A 780 -29.09 -28.13 -32.13
CA ASP A 780 -30.11 -28.18 -33.23
C ASP A 780 -30.47 -29.62 -33.53
N ALA A 781 -31.76 -29.87 -33.74
CA ALA A 781 -32.28 -31.19 -34.03
C ALA A 781 -31.63 -31.88 -35.27
N GLU A 782 -31.12 -31.10 -36.21
CA GLU A 782 -30.44 -31.62 -37.42
C GLU A 782 -29.07 -32.27 -37.11
N TYR A 783 -28.45 -31.94 -35.97
CA TYR A 783 -27.14 -32.48 -35.59
C TYR A 783 -27.19 -33.44 -34.36
N LEU A 784 -28.40 -33.69 -33.84
CA LEU A 784 -28.55 -34.57 -32.66
C LEU A 784 -28.35 -36.05 -33.03
N SER A 785 -27.62 -36.74 -32.19
CA SER A 785 -27.56 -38.21 -32.18
C SER A 785 -27.94 -38.73 -30.81
N GLY A 786 -28.52 -39.93 -30.71
CA GLY A 786 -28.90 -40.52 -29.43
C GLY A 786 -30.32 -41.03 -29.36
N GLU A 787 -30.89 -41.10 -28.16
CA GLU A 787 -32.25 -41.65 -27.96
C GLU A 787 -33.12 -40.72 -27.12
N ILE A 788 -34.42 -40.67 -27.43
CA ILE A 788 -35.45 -40.00 -26.63
C ILE A 788 -36.63 -40.95 -26.45
N LYS A 789 -37.03 -41.16 -25.18
CA LYS A 789 -38.30 -41.81 -24.86
C LYS A 789 -39.32 -40.75 -24.47
N ILE A 790 -40.49 -40.84 -25.08
CA ILE A 790 -41.53 -39.84 -24.99
C ILE A 790 -42.70 -40.43 -24.23
N ASP A 791 -43.22 -39.75 -23.18
CA ASP A 791 -44.50 -40.05 -22.52
C ASP A 791 -45.26 -38.71 -22.29
N ILE A 792 -46.24 -38.45 -23.15
CA ILE A 792 -47.05 -37.22 -23.08
C ILE A 792 -48.49 -37.62 -22.72
N LYS A 793 -49.07 -36.95 -21.71
CA LYS A 793 -50.38 -37.29 -21.14
C LYS A 793 -51.42 -36.22 -21.38
N GLU A 794 -52.62 -36.72 -21.66
CA GLU A 794 -53.87 -35.92 -21.72
C GLU A 794 -53.75 -34.60 -22.49
N GLY A 795 -54.01 -34.60 -23.75
CA GLY A 795 -53.90 -33.43 -24.58
C GLY A 795 -54.77 -33.45 -25.81
N ARG A 796 -54.50 -32.48 -26.70
CA ARG A 796 -55.15 -32.37 -27.99
C ARG A 796 -54.25 -31.76 -29.02
N PHE A 797 -54.37 -32.18 -30.24
CA PHE A 797 -53.72 -31.59 -31.39
C PHE A 797 -54.48 -30.33 -31.81
N LEU A 798 -53.73 -29.23 -31.99
CA LEU A 798 -54.27 -27.91 -32.36
C LEU A 798 -54.16 -27.69 -33.88
N GLN A 799 -55.02 -26.86 -34.46
CA GLN A 799 -54.89 -26.43 -35.83
C GLN A 799 -53.85 -25.31 -35.92
N GLY A 800 -52.61 -25.60 -36.35
CA GLY A 800 -51.56 -24.65 -36.57
C GLY A 800 -51.02 -24.67 -37.97
N SER A 801 -50.67 -23.52 -38.55
CA SER A 801 -49.90 -23.41 -39.79
C SER A 801 -48.43 -23.45 -39.45
N GLY A 802 -47.63 -24.32 -40.14
CA GLY A 802 -46.24 -24.61 -39.88
C GLY A 802 -45.33 -23.41 -39.76
N GLY A 803 -44.34 -23.54 -38.89
CA GLY A 803 -43.17 -22.68 -38.70
C GLY A 803 -41.89 -23.51 -38.71
N ALA A 804 -40.87 -23.06 -39.42
CA ALA A 804 -39.58 -23.68 -39.47
C ALA A 804 -38.75 -23.38 -38.24
N GLY A 805 -38.05 -24.37 -37.65
CA GLY A 805 -37.12 -24.15 -36.54
C GLY A 805 -36.67 -25.41 -35.83
N ALA A 806 -35.78 -25.26 -34.88
CA ALA A 806 -35.00 -26.29 -34.19
C ALA A 806 -35.78 -27.35 -33.39
N LEU A 807 -37.08 -27.11 -33.09
CA LEU A 807 -37.95 -28.12 -32.49
C LEU A 807 -38.74 -28.93 -33.52
N LYS A 808 -38.22 -29.17 -34.73
CA LYS A 808 -38.80 -30.04 -35.74
C LYS A 808 -39.14 -31.45 -35.25
N LEU A 809 -38.39 -31.92 -34.23
CA LEU A 809 -38.69 -33.19 -33.54
C LEU A 809 -40.14 -33.23 -32.97
N ILE A 810 -40.64 -32.13 -32.46
CA ILE A 810 -42.03 -32.07 -31.94
C ILE A 810 -43.04 -31.85 -33.07
N SER A 811 -42.60 -31.27 -34.18
CA SER A 811 -43.44 -31.10 -35.36
C SER A 811 -43.77 -32.43 -36.09
N ILE A 812 -42.98 -33.47 -35.86
CA ILE A 812 -43.31 -34.85 -36.23
C ILE A 812 -44.70 -35.27 -35.67
N LEU A 813 -45.07 -34.72 -34.54
CA LEU A 813 -46.37 -34.86 -33.85
C LEU A 813 -47.45 -33.97 -34.47
N ASN A 814 -47.16 -33.24 -35.59
CA ASN A 814 -48.15 -32.42 -36.29
C ASN A 814 -49.14 -33.31 -37.08
N PHE A 815 -49.83 -34.11 -36.32
CA PHE A 815 -50.83 -35.07 -36.80
C PHE A 815 -52.02 -34.39 -37.47
N ASP A 816 -52.26 -33.14 -37.29
CA ASP A 816 -53.42 -32.41 -37.78
C ASP A 816 -53.44 -32.35 -39.32
N ALA A 817 -52.30 -32.20 -39.97
CA ALA A 817 -52.19 -32.23 -41.44
C ALA A 817 -52.53 -33.63 -42.01
N ILE A 818 -52.03 -34.67 -41.35
CA ILE A 818 -52.24 -36.04 -41.72
C ILE A 818 -53.72 -36.44 -41.46
N MET A 819 -54.25 -36.03 -40.32
CA MET A 819 -55.61 -36.37 -39.91
C MET A 819 -56.70 -35.65 -40.72
N ARG A 820 -56.47 -34.42 -41.14
CA ARG A 820 -57.41 -33.68 -42.02
C ARG A 820 -57.64 -34.38 -43.34
N ARG A 821 -56.70 -35.08 -43.84
CA ARG A 821 -56.82 -35.78 -45.10
C ARG A 821 -57.44 -37.18 -45.02
N LEU A 822 -57.59 -37.74 -43.84
CA LEU A 822 -58.26 -39.07 -43.65
C LEU A 822 -59.79 -38.98 -43.71
N ARG A 823 -60.39 -37.84 -44.07
CA ARG A 823 -61.84 -37.61 -44.28
C ARG A 823 -62.73 -38.12 -43.14
N PHE A 824 -62.40 -37.88 -41.89
CA PHE A 824 -63.34 -38.08 -40.78
C PHE A 824 -64.30 -36.90 -40.70
N SER A 825 -65.52 -37.16 -40.18
CA SER A 825 -66.66 -36.21 -40.21
C SER A 825 -66.25 -34.82 -39.61
N ASP A 826 -66.76 -33.74 -40.22
CA ASP A 826 -66.45 -32.33 -39.87
C ASP A 826 -66.61 -31.95 -38.39
N ASP A 827 -67.38 -32.72 -37.60
CA ASP A 827 -67.64 -32.47 -36.19
C ASP A 827 -66.43 -32.89 -35.29
N LEU A 828 -65.66 -33.95 -35.68
CA LEU A 828 -64.45 -34.39 -34.96
C LEU A 828 -63.27 -33.45 -35.18
N LEU A 829 -63.24 -32.75 -36.31
CA LEU A 829 -62.13 -31.87 -36.68
C LEU A 829 -62.23 -30.46 -36.11
N ARG A 830 -63.42 -30.01 -35.64
CA ARG A 830 -63.64 -28.68 -35.12
C ARG A 830 -63.13 -28.49 -33.71
N SER A 831 -62.98 -29.57 -32.93
CA SER A 831 -62.53 -29.52 -31.52
C SER A 831 -61.06 -29.92 -31.29
N GLY A 832 -60.31 -30.28 -32.35
CA GLY A 832 -58.99 -30.88 -32.24
C GLY A 832 -59.05 -32.39 -31.92
N LEU A 833 -58.05 -33.18 -32.31
CA LEU A 833 -57.95 -34.59 -31.95
C LEU A 833 -57.40 -34.68 -30.50
N ALA A 834 -58.23 -35.15 -29.56
CA ALA A 834 -57.81 -35.39 -28.17
C ALA A 834 -57.06 -36.73 -28.06
N PHE A 835 -56.06 -36.77 -27.24
CA PHE A 835 -55.32 -38.01 -26.89
C PHE A 835 -55.24 -38.14 -25.36
N GLU A 836 -55.13 -39.36 -24.89
CA GLU A 836 -54.95 -39.69 -23.47
C GLU A 836 -53.42 -39.85 -23.17
N GLN A 837 -52.71 -40.44 -24.14
CA GLN A 837 -51.26 -40.70 -23.99
C GLN A 837 -50.58 -40.79 -25.38
N ILE A 838 -49.34 -40.28 -25.44
CA ILE A 838 -48.41 -40.50 -26.57
C ILE A 838 -47.15 -41.12 -25.94
N ASP A 839 -46.88 -42.38 -26.37
CA ASP A 839 -45.66 -43.09 -26.02
C ASP A 839 -44.80 -43.32 -27.23
N GLY A 840 -43.50 -43.17 -27.13
CA GLY A 840 -42.57 -43.41 -28.23
C GLY A 840 -41.11 -43.54 -27.79
N HIS A 841 -40.36 -44.29 -28.56
CA HIS A 841 -38.92 -44.36 -28.45
C HIS A 841 -38.29 -43.99 -29.81
N LEU A 842 -37.57 -42.90 -29.83
CA LEU A 842 -36.92 -42.34 -31.01
C LEU A 842 -35.41 -42.49 -30.93
N LEU A 843 -34.79 -42.93 -32.00
CA LEU A 843 -33.34 -42.85 -32.20
C LEU A 843 -33.08 -41.73 -33.20
N LEU A 844 -32.13 -40.87 -32.86
CA LEU A 844 -31.68 -39.74 -33.64
C LEU A 844 -30.28 -40.03 -34.18
N ASP A 845 -30.05 -39.72 -35.46
CA ASP A 845 -28.72 -39.87 -36.08
C ASP A 845 -28.57 -38.76 -37.16
N GLU A 846 -27.94 -37.65 -36.76
CA GLU A 846 -27.62 -36.49 -37.61
C GLU A 846 -28.83 -36.06 -38.52
N GLY A 847 -29.98 -35.78 -37.89
CA GLY A 847 -31.17 -35.33 -38.57
C GLY A 847 -32.12 -36.46 -39.05
N LEU A 848 -31.70 -37.72 -38.99
CA LEU A 848 -32.58 -38.88 -39.21
C LEU A 848 -33.19 -39.35 -37.89
N VAL A 849 -34.48 -39.41 -37.79
CA VAL A 849 -35.20 -39.90 -36.63
C VAL A 849 -35.85 -41.22 -36.94
N GLN A 850 -35.40 -42.28 -36.27
CA GLN A 850 -35.96 -43.60 -36.41
C GLN A 850 -36.91 -43.88 -35.25
N ILE A 851 -38.17 -44.29 -35.55
CA ILE A 851 -39.12 -44.70 -34.56
C ILE A 851 -38.80 -46.16 -34.20
N GLN A 852 -38.23 -46.37 -33.01
CA GLN A 852 -37.97 -47.69 -32.48
C GLN A 852 -39.28 -48.31 -32.01
N ASP A 853 -39.52 -49.58 -32.31
CA ASP A 853 -40.77 -50.27 -32.03
C ASP A 853 -42.00 -49.60 -32.66
N ARG A 854 -42.64 -48.66 -31.98
CA ARG A 854 -43.76 -47.87 -32.46
C ARG A 854 -43.93 -46.58 -31.66
N LEU A 855 -44.30 -45.47 -32.31
CA LEU A 855 -44.90 -44.34 -31.72
C LEU A 855 -46.40 -44.58 -31.54
N VAL A 856 -46.87 -44.58 -30.33
CA VAL A 856 -48.25 -44.93 -29.98
C VAL A 856 -49.03 -43.71 -29.52
N ILE A 857 -50.12 -43.38 -30.14
CA ILE A 857 -51.00 -42.26 -29.73
C ILE A 857 -52.34 -42.90 -29.35
N SER A 858 -52.65 -42.86 -28.08
CA SER A 858 -53.93 -43.40 -27.53
C SER A 858 -54.90 -42.27 -27.30
N GLY A 859 -56.06 -42.31 -27.95
CA GLY A 859 -57.14 -41.34 -27.79
C GLY A 859 -58.43 -42.04 -27.21
N PRO A 860 -59.40 -41.26 -26.76
CA PRO A 860 -60.64 -41.76 -26.15
C PRO A 860 -61.43 -42.73 -27.02
N SER A 861 -61.24 -42.64 -28.32
CA SER A 861 -61.93 -43.50 -29.31
C SER A 861 -61.05 -43.89 -30.49
N SER A 862 -59.75 -43.82 -30.36
CA SER A 862 -58.82 -44.16 -31.45
C SER A 862 -57.43 -44.49 -30.96
N LEU A 863 -56.72 -45.40 -31.61
CA LEU A 863 -55.34 -45.72 -31.36
C LEU A 863 -54.54 -45.56 -32.66
N TYR A 864 -53.53 -44.81 -32.66
CA TYR A 864 -52.61 -44.65 -33.77
C TYR A 864 -51.25 -45.26 -33.41
N GLN A 865 -50.64 -45.99 -34.32
CA GLN A 865 -49.32 -46.55 -34.15
C GLN A 865 -48.53 -46.21 -35.42
N ILE A 866 -47.35 -45.65 -35.27
CA ILE A 866 -46.49 -45.18 -36.34
C ILE A 866 -45.18 -45.91 -36.24
N THR A 867 -44.64 -46.36 -37.36
CA THR A 867 -43.31 -46.92 -37.51
C THR A 867 -42.65 -46.24 -38.73
N GLY A 868 -41.33 -46.20 -38.75
CA GLY A 868 -40.56 -45.64 -39.86
C GLY A 868 -39.53 -44.59 -39.47
N ASP A 869 -39.06 -43.94 -40.47
CA ASP A 869 -37.98 -42.99 -40.37
C ASP A 869 -38.45 -41.60 -40.82
N VAL A 870 -37.96 -40.60 -40.14
CA VAL A 870 -38.24 -39.18 -40.43
C VAL A 870 -36.90 -38.47 -40.70
N ASP A 871 -36.78 -37.89 -41.88
CA ASP A 871 -35.61 -37.06 -42.20
C ASP A 871 -35.96 -35.60 -41.93
N LEU A 872 -35.28 -35.02 -40.91
CA LEU A 872 -35.47 -33.62 -40.47
C LEU A 872 -34.90 -32.62 -41.46
N VAL A 873 -33.88 -33.02 -42.18
CA VAL A 873 -33.16 -32.18 -43.17
C VAL A 873 -33.94 -32.13 -44.48
N ALA A 874 -34.34 -33.32 -44.99
CA ALA A 874 -35.13 -33.41 -46.20
C ALA A 874 -36.64 -33.14 -46.01
N GLU A 875 -37.04 -32.99 -44.73
CA GLU A 875 -38.46 -32.79 -44.36
C GLU A 875 -39.40 -33.87 -44.89
N THR A 876 -38.95 -35.12 -44.79
CA THR A 876 -39.67 -36.28 -45.34
C THR A 876 -39.93 -37.33 -44.28
N ILE A 877 -40.93 -38.12 -44.45
CA ILE A 877 -41.25 -39.33 -43.68
C ILE A 877 -41.42 -40.53 -44.58
N ILE A 878 -40.83 -41.66 -44.16
CA ILE A 878 -41.00 -42.92 -44.79
C ILE A 878 -41.40 -43.90 -43.67
N GLY A 879 -42.66 -44.38 -43.72
CA GLY A 879 -43.15 -45.23 -42.63
C GLY A 879 -44.51 -45.80 -42.88
N GLU A 880 -45.04 -46.40 -41.85
CA GLU A 880 -46.41 -46.99 -41.84
C GLU A 880 -47.15 -46.47 -40.62
N MET A 881 -48.41 -46.11 -40.78
CA MET A 881 -49.32 -45.75 -39.75
C MET A 881 -50.51 -46.75 -39.65
N TYR A 882 -50.71 -47.25 -38.49
CA TYR A 882 -51.81 -48.07 -38.13
C TYR A 882 -52.86 -47.33 -37.33
N VAL A 883 -54.07 -47.25 -37.76
CA VAL A 883 -55.20 -46.61 -37.12
C VAL A 883 -56.24 -47.63 -36.66
N THR A 884 -56.55 -47.66 -35.38
CA THR A 884 -57.55 -48.54 -34.79
C THR A 884 -58.67 -47.73 -34.15
N LEU A 885 -59.93 -48.11 -34.50
CA LEU A 885 -61.16 -47.49 -34.03
C LEU A 885 -62.12 -48.49 -33.46
N PRO A 886 -62.83 -48.23 -32.32
CA PRO A 886 -63.82 -49.12 -31.77
C PRO A 886 -65.04 -49.14 -32.68
N VAL A 887 -65.52 -50.34 -32.96
CA VAL A 887 -66.76 -50.56 -33.75
C VAL A 887 -67.96 -50.66 -32.78
N SER A 888 -68.85 -49.67 -32.83
CA SER A 888 -70.15 -49.77 -32.18
C SER A 888 -71.23 -49.99 -33.24
N ASP A 889 -72.18 -50.86 -33.01
CA ASP A 889 -73.16 -51.39 -33.93
C ASP A 889 -74.13 -50.36 -34.59
N ASN A 890 -73.96 -49.06 -34.32
CA ASN A 890 -74.87 -48.01 -34.71
C ASN A 890 -74.27 -46.85 -35.51
N ILE A 891 -73.09 -46.96 -36.12
CA ILE A 891 -72.49 -45.84 -36.80
C ILE A 891 -72.32 -46.17 -38.31
N PRO A 892 -72.87 -45.34 -39.27
CA PRO A 892 -72.69 -45.53 -40.74
C PRO A 892 -71.31 -45.42 -41.29
N TRP A 893 -70.22 -45.17 -40.46
CA TRP A 893 -68.89 -44.97 -40.91
C TRP A 893 -68.15 -46.26 -41.42
N LEU A 894 -68.72 -47.46 -41.08
CA LEU A 894 -68.17 -48.73 -41.66
C LEU A 894 -68.29 -48.71 -43.20
N GLY A 895 -69.26 -48.01 -43.77
CA GLY A 895 -69.36 -47.79 -45.20
C GLY A 895 -68.34 -46.79 -45.77
N LEU A 896 -67.91 -45.92 -44.97
CA LEU A 896 -66.87 -44.96 -45.35
C LEU A 896 -65.44 -45.58 -45.24
N LEU A 897 -65.21 -46.53 -44.34
CA LEU A 897 -63.96 -47.25 -44.20
C LEU A 897 -63.82 -48.27 -45.33
N THR A 898 -64.91 -48.91 -45.76
CA THR A 898 -64.86 -49.88 -46.83
C THR A 898 -64.68 -49.29 -48.24
N ALA A 899 -64.92 -48.00 -48.41
CA ALA A 899 -64.66 -47.32 -49.65
C ALA A 899 -63.14 -47.17 -49.99
N ASN A 900 -62.22 -47.31 -49.07
CA ASN A 900 -60.77 -47.28 -49.35
C ASN A 900 -59.84 -47.62 -48.18
N ILE A 901 -60.17 -48.49 -47.15
CA ILE A 901 -59.24 -48.69 -46.01
C ILE A 901 -59.30 -50.05 -45.35
N PRO A 902 -58.20 -50.70 -45.09
CA PRO A 902 -57.99 -51.93 -44.35
C PRO A 902 -57.14 -51.87 -43.07
N ILE A 903 -57.05 -52.94 -42.31
CA ILE A 903 -57.03 -52.95 -40.86
C ILE A 903 -56.18 -54.05 -40.30
N ALA A 904 -55.22 -53.82 -39.40
CA ALA A 904 -54.69 -54.82 -38.46
C ALA A 904 -53.95 -54.21 -37.23
N VAL A 905 -53.85 -54.91 -36.12
CA VAL A 905 -53.63 -54.46 -34.79
C VAL A 905 -52.51 -55.23 -34.06
N GLY A 906 -51.74 -54.57 -33.19
CA GLY A 906 -50.94 -55.19 -32.15
C GLY A 906 -51.79 -55.42 -30.90
N ALA A 907 -51.93 -56.67 -30.48
CA ALA A 907 -52.87 -57.10 -29.42
C ALA A 907 -52.50 -56.66 -27.98
N TYR A 908 -51.24 -56.31 -27.75
CA TYR A 908 -50.70 -56.13 -26.39
C TYR A 908 -51.09 -54.81 -25.74
N LEU A 909 -51.13 -53.74 -26.47
CA LEU A 909 -51.47 -52.38 -25.93
C LEU A 909 -53.01 -52.21 -25.79
N PHE A 910 -53.72 -52.92 -26.52
CA PHE A 910 -55.22 -52.89 -26.56
C PHE A 910 -55.86 -53.36 -25.24
N ASP A 911 -55.30 -54.40 -24.68
CA ASP A 911 -55.79 -55.00 -23.43
C ASP A 911 -55.64 -54.02 -22.23
N ARG A 912 -54.69 -53.12 -22.31
CA ARG A 912 -54.39 -52.16 -21.27
C ARG A 912 -55.26 -50.87 -21.30
N ILE A 913 -55.75 -50.50 -22.49
CA ILE A 913 -56.48 -49.23 -22.68
C ILE A 913 -58.01 -49.47 -22.75
N PHE A 914 -58.49 -50.59 -23.39
CA PHE A 914 -59.87 -50.75 -23.65
C PHE A 914 -60.52 -51.94 -22.88
N GLY A 915 -59.79 -52.66 -22.08
CA GLY A 915 -60.32 -53.67 -21.15
C GLY A 915 -61.38 -54.62 -21.79
N ASP A 916 -62.55 -54.68 -21.22
CA ASP A 916 -63.64 -55.65 -21.54
C ASP A 916 -64.39 -55.41 -22.86
N GLN A 917 -63.94 -54.57 -23.81
CA GLN A 917 -64.65 -54.23 -25.09
C GLN A 917 -63.97 -54.78 -26.35
N VAL A 918 -63.22 -55.81 -26.25
CA VAL A 918 -62.32 -56.33 -27.27
C VAL A 918 -63.00 -56.99 -28.53
N ASP A 919 -64.31 -57.28 -28.48
CA ASP A 919 -64.94 -58.09 -29.51
C ASP A 919 -65.35 -57.40 -30.83
N SER A 920 -65.07 -56.05 -30.96
CA SER A 920 -65.51 -55.33 -32.16
C SER A 920 -64.56 -54.18 -32.54
N LEU A 921 -63.30 -54.42 -32.99
CA LEU A 921 -62.33 -53.48 -33.46
C LEU A 921 -62.12 -53.53 -34.95
N THR A 922 -61.88 -52.32 -35.56
CA THR A 922 -61.53 -52.18 -36.97
C THR A 922 -60.29 -51.36 -37.13
N SER A 923 -59.27 -51.88 -37.81
CA SER A 923 -57.98 -51.20 -37.97
C SER A 923 -57.58 -51.03 -39.44
N ALA A 924 -56.84 -49.98 -39.81
CA ALA A 924 -56.34 -49.67 -41.13
C ALA A 924 -54.86 -49.35 -41.14
N ALA A 925 -54.15 -49.82 -42.15
CA ALA A 925 -52.74 -49.47 -42.36
C ALA A 925 -52.62 -48.51 -43.53
N TYR A 926 -51.78 -47.52 -43.33
CA TYR A 926 -51.44 -46.50 -44.32
C TYR A 926 -49.93 -46.44 -44.49
N THR A 927 -49.47 -46.20 -45.69
CA THR A 927 -48.08 -45.87 -46.00
C THR A 927 -47.92 -44.36 -45.94
N LEU A 928 -46.94 -43.92 -45.24
CA LEU A 928 -46.45 -42.56 -45.16
C LEU A 928 -45.19 -42.50 -46.02
N ASP A 929 -45.22 -41.77 -47.13
CA ASP A 929 -44.02 -41.64 -47.98
C ASP A 929 -44.05 -40.30 -48.71
N GLY A 930 -43.10 -39.42 -48.34
CA GLY A 930 -43.02 -38.12 -48.93
C GLY A 930 -42.79 -36.96 -47.93
N PRO A 931 -42.81 -35.72 -48.38
CA PRO A 931 -42.66 -34.56 -47.55
C PRO A 931 -43.81 -34.47 -46.56
N TRP A 932 -43.47 -34.17 -45.28
CA TRP A 932 -44.51 -34.12 -44.22
C TRP A 932 -45.43 -32.88 -44.38
N GLU A 933 -44.97 -31.79 -44.99
CA GLU A 933 -45.88 -30.75 -45.45
C GLU A 933 -46.67 -31.23 -46.66
N GLY A 934 -47.92 -31.52 -46.45
CA GLY A 934 -48.76 -31.93 -47.46
C GLY A 934 -48.83 -33.43 -47.70
N LEU A 935 -48.28 -34.28 -46.82
CA LEU A 935 -48.31 -35.74 -46.86
C LEU A 935 -49.70 -36.28 -47.01
N GLU A 936 -49.93 -37.12 -47.98
CA GLU A 936 -51.15 -37.86 -48.19
C GLU A 936 -50.93 -39.31 -47.79
N PRO A 937 -51.42 -39.76 -46.64
CA PRO A 937 -51.38 -41.19 -46.27
C PRO A 937 -52.01 -42.05 -47.32
N GLN A 938 -51.21 -42.92 -47.89
CA GLN A 938 -51.70 -43.86 -48.90
C GLN A 938 -52.22 -45.15 -48.20
N PHE A 939 -53.44 -45.45 -48.51
CA PHE A 939 -54.04 -46.64 -47.99
C PHE A 939 -53.34 -47.89 -48.44
N LYS A 940 -52.98 -48.81 -47.52
CA LYS A 940 -52.24 -50.03 -47.81
C LYS A 940 -53.13 -51.26 -47.63
N GLN A 941 -53.80 -51.41 -46.51
CA GLN A 941 -54.53 -52.59 -46.19
C GLN A 941 -55.52 -52.36 -45.04
N ALA A 942 -56.62 -53.15 -44.99
CA ALA A 942 -57.61 -53.26 -43.90
C ALA A 942 -57.60 -54.63 -43.25
N PHE A 943 -57.96 -54.74 -41.98
CA PHE A 943 -57.97 -56.00 -41.27
C PHE A 943 -59.24 -56.09 -40.42
N GLY A 944 -60.03 -57.19 -40.60
CA GLY A 944 -61.13 -57.65 -39.75
C GLY A 944 -60.77 -58.95 -39.10
N SER A 945 -61.01 -59.11 -37.82
CA SER A 945 -60.68 -60.19 -36.89
C SER A 945 -59.43 -61.03 -37.18
N PRO A 946 -58.58 -61.32 -36.23
CA PRO A 946 -57.28 -61.99 -36.44
C PRO A 946 -57.53 -63.41 -36.89
N ALA A 947 -56.90 -63.76 -38.01
CA ALA A 947 -56.74 -65.17 -38.39
C ALA A 947 -55.79 -65.84 -37.33
N VAL A 948 -56.24 -66.90 -36.68
CA VAL A 948 -55.43 -67.72 -35.80
C VAL A 948 -54.25 -68.25 -36.59
N PRO A 949 -53.01 -68.04 -36.17
CA PRO A 949 -51.90 -68.68 -36.88
C PRO A 949 -51.93 -70.15 -36.74
N GLU A 950 -51.93 -70.94 -37.88
CA GLU A 950 -51.69 -72.37 -37.91
C GLU A 950 -50.33 -72.67 -37.28
N ALA A 951 -50.35 -73.55 -36.27
CA ALA A 951 -49.17 -74.02 -35.58
C ALA A 951 -48.25 -74.70 -36.60
N SER A 952 -47.10 -74.08 -36.84
CA SER A 952 -46.01 -74.66 -37.63
C SER A 952 -45.57 -75.98 -37.01
N ALA A 953 -45.57 -77.11 -37.75
CA ALA A 953 -45.08 -78.40 -37.33
C ALA A 953 -43.57 -78.33 -37.01
N PRO A 954 -43.05 -79.14 -36.05
CA PRO A 954 -41.67 -79.11 -35.64
C PRO A 954 -40.78 -79.68 -36.74
N ILE A 955 -39.76 -78.89 -37.15
CA ILE A 955 -38.70 -79.37 -38.05
C ILE A 955 -37.80 -80.30 -37.23
N ARG A 956 -37.68 -81.54 -37.64
CA ARG A 956 -36.67 -82.49 -37.17
C ARG A 956 -35.31 -82.11 -37.78
N ASN A 957 -34.34 -81.94 -36.90
CA ASN A 957 -32.94 -81.97 -37.36
C ASN A 957 -32.45 -83.35 -37.65
N PRO A 958 -31.58 -83.64 -38.62
CA PRO A 958 -30.58 -84.67 -38.55
C PRO A 958 -29.32 -84.18 -37.85
#